data_e5c5441210a4d532c5551a0bae8e3599
#
_entry.id   e5c5441210a4d532c5551a0bae8e3599
#
_cell.length_a   1.000
_cell.length_b   1.000
_cell.length_c   1.000
_cell.angle_alpha   90.00
_cell.angle_beta   90.00
_cell.angle_gamma   90.00
#
_symmetry.space_group_name_H-M   'P 1'
#
loop_
_entity.id
_entity.type
_entity.pdbx_description
1 polymer ?
#
loop_
_entity_poly.entity_id
_entity_poly.type
_entity_poly.pdbx_seq_one_letter_code
_entity_poly.pdbx_strand_id
1 'polypeptide(L)'
;MKIKSFLLLLCLSLSIPSFAQQITSELLNGLPLRNIGPATMSGRIVDLAVVEADPYTFYAATATGGVWKTTNNGVSFDPVFENENTHSVGAIAVNQNNPNILWVGTGERANRQSSSWGDGVYKSHDAGKTWQNIGLKDSHHIGRIALHPTDTAVAYVAAMGHLWGANDERGLYHTQDGGATWDRLLYIDENTGVSDVAMDPADPTILYAATYQRRRRPYGFDGGGPGSGLYKSTDAGKTWNELTNGLPEGDYGRIGISIYRSNPEVVFISLEQGHQYNASTAYNERKAGLYRSKNKGESWELMSDWNPRPMYASQPLVDPNDESRIYMMNQYSYSSDSGKTFTAPRQTLHGDDRILWVNPKDSRHVIKGDDGGIGISYDRGIKWLFITNLPVSQYYRVAVDNATPYNIYGGLQDNGSWVGPSETYRTDGILNEDWKRLGGGDGFLNLVDRNDPDVVYTESQYLGLSRLNLKTGQRQDIRPGDPKGRISARRNWDAWGPGIPEPELGNAMAPGNWDGPFFLSHHDANTIYAGTNVLWKSIDNGSTWASLGDLTTKVNRRELSIMGQRPEASTASLDDGIPYYPTLTAVAEDLHTPGMLYAGTDDGLLQVSGDDGQTWNDVTSALGGLPKETWINTFEPSTHTAGRAYVAINNYRNNDFANYIYRTEDYGKTWESIEGDLPAGRVARTLREDPKNPNLLYLGTEIGLFISIDRGQHWVELKSNMPTLPFNDLVIHPRDNDLVLATHGRGVWILDHVNALQELSPAILQQQAALFSISDAEIINYLDNGAHTGDMYYRGENPAFGAAIDYYLKDSVAEDAISLSIYDAQGNLVDEVKTMNKSGLHRVMWELRYKNENAGTGRSRMSGPYVLPGLYTAKLQVNG
;
A
#
# COMPACT_ATOMS: atom_id res chain seq x y z
N MET A 1 -37.53 -78.46 2.39
CA MET A 1 -36.45 -77.48 2.26
C MET A 1 -37.09 -76.13 2.06
N LYS A 2 -37.16 -75.29 3.11
CA LYS A 2 -37.83 -73.99 3.07
C LYS A 2 -36.77 -72.94 3.00
N ILE A 3 -36.71 -72.15 1.86
CA ILE A 3 -35.84 -71.01 1.66
C ILE A 3 -36.55 -69.81 2.22
N LYS A 4 -35.95 -69.11 3.21
CA LYS A 4 -36.40 -67.84 3.74
C LYS A 4 -35.66 -66.72 3.00
N SER A 5 -36.43 -65.95 2.23
CA SER A 5 -35.93 -64.66 1.61
C SER A 5 -35.83 -63.60 2.68
N PHE A 6 -34.65 -63.05 2.86
CA PHE A 6 -34.37 -61.89 3.69
C PHE A 6 -34.44 -60.67 2.80
N LEU A 7 -35.43 -59.79 3.01
CA LEU A 7 -35.50 -58.50 2.34
C LEU A 7 -34.64 -57.51 3.16
N LEU A 8 -33.54 -57.03 2.59
CA LEU A 8 -32.72 -55.98 3.16
C LEU A 8 -33.27 -54.63 2.62
N LEU A 9 -33.93 -53.88 3.54
CA LEU A 9 -34.37 -52.52 3.25
C LEU A 9 -33.12 -51.57 3.38
N LEU A 10 -32.59 -51.10 2.24
CA LEU A 10 -31.56 -50.11 2.19
C LEU A 10 -32.20 -48.72 2.28
N CYS A 11 -32.22 -48.11 3.47
CA CYS A 11 -32.58 -46.71 3.62
C CYS A 11 -31.44 -45.85 3.07
N LEU A 12 -31.54 -45.41 1.79
CA LEU A 12 -30.76 -44.30 1.30
C LEU A 12 -31.33 -43.03 1.92
N SER A 13 -30.61 -42.50 2.92
CA SER A 13 -30.76 -41.10 3.35
C SER A 13 -30.23 -40.24 2.24
N LEU A 14 -31.06 -39.72 1.38
CA LEU A 14 -30.79 -38.60 0.51
C LEU A 14 -30.56 -37.38 1.42
N SER A 15 -29.33 -37.12 1.78
CA SER A 15 -28.92 -35.77 2.24
C SER A 15 -29.07 -34.84 1.04
N ILE A 16 -30.20 -34.14 0.97
CA ILE A 16 -30.37 -32.98 0.11
C ILE A 16 -29.31 -31.99 0.64
N PRO A 17 -28.30 -31.56 -0.16
CA PRO A 17 -27.44 -30.47 0.29
C PRO A 17 -28.35 -29.27 0.47
N SER A 18 -28.55 -28.85 1.72
CA SER A 18 -29.12 -27.55 2.01
C SER A 18 -28.12 -26.55 1.46
N PHE A 19 -28.42 -25.91 0.33
CA PHE A 19 -27.69 -24.75 -0.11
C PHE A 19 -27.91 -23.68 0.97
N ALA A 20 -27.00 -23.62 1.93
CA ALA A 20 -26.93 -22.49 2.81
C ALA A 20 -26.70 -21.25 1.92
N GLN A 21 -27.51 -20.23 2.08
CA GLN A 21 -27.31 -18.98 1.38
C GLN A 21 -25.90 -18.49 1.75
N GLN A 22 -25.01 -18.42 0.78
CA GLN A 22 -23.67 -17.89 0.98
C GLN A 22 -23.76 -16.35 1.13
N ILE A 23 -22.92 -15.79 1.97
CA ILE A 23 -22.71 -14.34 2.02
C ILE A 23 -22.13 -13.92 0.67
N THR A 24 -22.61 -12.78 0.15
CA THR A 24 -22.06 -12.13 -1.05
C THR A 24 -21.58 -10.74 -0.70
N SER A 25 -20.69 -10.17 -1.53
CA SER A 25 -20.21 -8.79 -1.33
C SER A 25 -21.35 -7.79 -1.37
N GLU A 26 -22.36 -8.00 -2.23
CA GLU A 26 -23.52 -7.13 -2.34
C GLU A 26 -24.35 -7.09 -1.04
N LEU A 27 -24.42 -8.19 -0.30
CA LEU A 27 -25.10 -8.28 0.98
C LEU A 27 -24.47 -7.34 2.01
N LEU A 28 -23.14 -7.11 1.92
CA LEU A 28 -22.37 -6.28 2.85
C LEU A 28 -22.37 -4.79 2.49
N ASN A 29 -22.87 -4.38 1.30
CA ASN A 29 -22.81 -3.00 0.81
C ASN A 29 -23.54 -1.96 1.69
N GLY A 30 -24.43 -2.40 2.57
CA GLY A 30 -25.14 -1.49 3.50
C GLY A 30 -24.34 -1.11 4.75
N LEU A 31 -23.08 -1.52 4.87
CA LEU A 31 -22.19 -1.17 5.98
C LEU A 31 -21.12 -0.16 5.47
N PRO A 32 -21.38 1.17 5.52
CA PRO A 32 -20.45 2.17 4.99
C PRO A 32 -19.23 2.32 5.90
N LEU A 33 -18.07 2.50 5.27
CA LEU A 33 -16.83 2.86 5.94
C LEU A 33 -16.53 4.35 5.72
N ARG A 34 -15.87 4.99 6.67
CA ARG A 34 -15.41 6.37 6.59
C ARG A 34 -13.90 6.46 6.45
N ASN A 35 -13.43 7.40 5.63
CA ASN A 35 -12.01 7.73 5.48
C ASN A 35 -11.65 8.87 6.43
N ILE A 36 -10.64 8.66 7.27
CA ILE A 36 -10.19 9.65 8.24
C ILE A 36 -8.85 10.31 7.89
N GLY A 37 -8.29 10.02 6.73
CA GLY A 37 -6.98 10.53 6.31
C GLY A 37 -5.81 9.75 6.91
N PRO A 38 -4.71 10.42 7.25
CA PRO A 38 -4.39 11.85 7.06
C PRO A 38 -4.14 12.24 5.61
N ALA A 39 -4.22 13.57 5.35
CA ALA A 39 -3.76 14.16 4.10
C ALA A 39 -2.66 15.23 4.35
N THR A 40 -2.23 15.41 5.59
CA THR A 40 -1.16 16.36 5.97
C THR A 40 0.20 16.01 5.36
N MET A 41 0.44 14.76 5.12
CA MET A 41 1.37 14.24 4.14
C MET A 41 0.59 13.24 3.33
N SER A 42 0.73 13.36 2.06
CA SER A 42 0.04 12.52 1.13
C SER A 42 0.77 11.17 0.96
N GLY A 43 0.97 10.70 -0.22
CA GLY A 43 1.74 9.50 -0.53
C GLY A 43 2.45 9.68 -1.86
N ARG A 44 3.00 8.60 -2.36
CA ARG A 44 3.85 8.62 -3.55
C ARG A 44 3.07 8.94 -4.82
N ILE A 45 3.39 10.07 -5.44
CA ILE A 45 2.91 10.49 -6.76
C ILE A 45 3.94 10.08 -7.81
N VAL A 46 3.61 9.12 -8.65
CA VAL A 46 4.57 8.50 -9.59
C VAL A 46 4.58 9.15 -10.97
N ASP A 47 3.46 9.73 -11.40
CA ASP A 47 3.35 10.39 -12.70
C ASP A 47 2.25 11.47 -12.72
N LEU A 48 2.32 12.38 -13.69
CA LEU A 48 1.39 13.49 -13.89
C LEU A 48 0.99 13.60 -15.36
N ALA A 49 -0.30 13.73 -15.65
CA ALA A 49 -0.80 14.04 -16.98
C ALA A 49 -1.52 15.40 -16.96
N VAL A 50 -0.85 16.44 -17.42
CA VAL A 50 -1.38 17.80 -17.43
C VAL A 50 -1.97 18.12 -18.80
N VAL A 51 -3.15 18.72 -18.85
CA VAL A 51 -3.77 19.24 -20.06
C VAL A 51 -3.12 20.57 -20.41
N GLU A 52 -2.18 20.59 -21.39
CA GLU A 52 -1.35 21.76 -21.70
C GLU A 52 -2.17 22.99 -22.18
N ALA A 53 -3.35 22.76 -22.76
CA ALA A 53 -4.28 23.83 -23.15
C ALA A 53 -4.94 24.50 -21.95
N ASP A 54 -5.15 23.73 -20.86
CA ASP A 54 -5.74 24.17 -19.59
C ASP A 54 -4.96 23.55 -18.41
N PRO A 55 -3.81 24.10 -18.01
CA PRO A 55 -2.95 23.52 -16.98
C PRO A 55 -3.56 23.48 -15.56
N TYR A 56 -4.75 24.04 -15.35
CA TYR A 56 -5.52 23.86 -14.12
C TYR A 56 -6.14 22.47 -14.03
N THR A 57 -6.28 21.80 -15.20
CA THR A 57 -6.77 20.42 -15.30
C THR A 57 -5.57 19.48 -15.44
N PHE A 58 -5.38 18.61 -14.42
CA PHE A 58 -4.39 17.57 -14.48
C PHE A 58 -4.80 16.32 -13.71
N TYR A 59 -4.10 15.22 -14.00
CA TYR A 59 -4.27 13.94 -13.35
C TYR A 59 -2.99 13.59 -12.60
N ALA A 60 -3.13 13.12 -11.36
CA ALA A 60 -2.04 12.62 -10.54
C ALA A 60 -2.18 11.11 -10.39
N ALA A 61 -1.18 10.38 -10.84
CA ALA A 61 -1.07 8.94 -10.69
C ALA A 61 -0.28 8.61 -9.42
N THR A 62 -0.83 7.76 -8.58
CA THR A 62 -0.21 7.35 -7.32
C THR A 62 0.34 5.93 -7.41
N ALA A 63 1.33 5.61 -6.61
CA ALA A 63 1.92 4.26 -6.57
C ALA A 63 0.89 3.18 -6.21
N THR A 64 -0.03 3.50 -5.29
CA THR A 64 -0.97 2.52 -4.72
C THR A 64 -2.36 3.09 -4.39
N GLY A 65 -2.68 4.32 -4.76
CA GLY A 65 -3.96 4.99 -4.47
C GLY A 65 -4.78 5.35 -5.71
N GLY A 66 -4.49 4.73 -6.86
CA GLY A 66 -5.19 4.98 -8.14
C GLY A 66 -4.82 6.30 -8.78
N VAL A 67 -5.77 6.88 -9.51
CA VAL A 67 -5.61 8.15 -10.25
C VAL A 67 -6.57 9.19 -9.69
N TRP A 68 -6.05 10.41 -9.50
CA TRP A 68 -6.81 11.56 -9.02
C TRP A 68 -6.82 12.68 -10.05
N LYS A 69 -7.98 13.30 -10.23
CA LYS A 69 -8.19 14.39 -11.18
C LYS A 69 -8.48 15.69 -10.44
N THR A 70 -7.85 16.78 -10.89
CA THR A 70 -8.25 18.15 -10.55
C THR A 70 -8.60 18.92 -11.81
N THR A 71 -9.54 19.86 -11.70
CA THR A 71 -9.91 20.82 -12.75
C THR A 71 -9.75 22.27 -12.29
N ASN A 72 -9.15 22.46 -11.12
CA ASN A 72 -9.00 23.75 -10.45
C ASN A 72 -7.63 23.91 -9.78
N ASN A 73 -6.59 23.29 -10.39
CA ASN A 73 -5.19 23.41 -9.96
C ASN A 73 -4.95 22.94 -8.52
N GLY A 74 -5.60 21.83 -8.10
CA GLY A 74 -5.40 21.21 -6.80
C GLY A 74 -6.24 21.78 -5.67
N VAL A 75 -7.18 22.70 -5.95
CA VAL A 75 -8.15 23.17 -4.93
C VAL A 75 -9.02 22.00 -4.46
N SER A 76 -9.41 21.12 -5.39
CA SER A 76 -10.05 19.84 -5.07
C SER A 76 -9.58 18.73 -6.02
N PHE A 77 -9.73 17.49 -5.59
CA PHE A 77 -9.43 16.30 -6.36
C PHE A 77 -10.59 15.31 -6.31
N ASP A 78 -10.88 14.72 -7.46
CA ASP A 78 -11.82 13.59 -7.59
C ASP A 78 -11.03 12.32 -7.91
N PRO A 79 -11.24 11.22 -7.16
CA PRO A 79 -10.66 9.93 -7.54
C PRO A 79 -11.36 9.41 -8.79
N VAL A 80 -10.60 8.90 -9.76
CA VAL A 80 -11.12 8.49 -11.06
C VAL A 80 -10.67 7.10 -11.50
N PHE A 81 -10.06 6.30 -10.60
CA PHE A 81 -9.57 4.95 -10.88
C PHE A 81 -9.76 4.07 -9.63
N GLU A 82 -11.02 3.81 -9.25
CA GLU A 82 -11.36 3.19 -7.95
C GLU A 82 -11.85 1.75 -8.04
N ASN A 83 -12.43 1.38 -9.17
CA ASN A 83 -13.12 0.09 -9.33
C ASN A 83 -12.41 -0.87 -10.29
N GLU A 84 -11.19 -0.52 -10.68
CA GLU A 84 -10.38 -1.36 -11.55
C GLU A 84 -9.75 -2.54 -10.77
N ASN A 85 -9.23 -3.54 -11.46
CA ASN A 85 -8.66 -4.73 -10.81
C ASN A 85 -7.32 -4.48 -10.09
N THR A 86 -6.79 -3.27 -10.19
CA THR A 86 -5.54 -2.84 -9.56
C THR A 86 -5.65 -1.41 -9.06
N HIS A 87 -4.89 -1.09 -8.06
CA HIS A 87 -4.76 0.23 -7.46
C HIS A 87 -3.42 0.91 -7.78
N SER A 88 -2.47 0.16 -8.35
CA SER A 88 -1.09 0.60 -8.56
C SER A 88 -0.91 1.16 -9.96
N VAL A 89 -0.31 2.36 -10.05
CA VAL A 89 -0.04 3.03 -11.33
C VAL A 89 1.46 3.24 -11.52
N GLY A 90 1.95 3.05 -12.75
CA GLY A 90 3.32 3.30 -13.17
C GLY A 90 3.47 4.49 -14.11
N ALA A 91 2.48 4.71 -14.98
CA ALA A 91 2.48 5.80 -15.96
C ALA A 91 1.07 6.27 -16.29
N ILE A 92 0.91 7.57 -16.58
CA ILE A 92 -0.33 8.15 -17.09
C ILE A 92 -0.03 9.11 -18.24
N ALA A 93 -0.87 9.09 -19.28
CA ALA A 93 -0.76 10.01 -20.40
C ALA A 93 -2.15 10.53 -20.83
N VAL A 94 -2.23 11.84 -21.11
CA VAL A 94 -3.42 12.50 -21.67
C VAL A 94 -3.16 12.89 -23.12
N ASN A 95 -4.11 12.60 -24.00
CA ASN A 95 -4.02 13.05 -25.39
C ASN A 95 -4.27 14.57 -25.44
N GLN A 96 -3.27 15.34 -25.90
CA GLN A 96 -3.32 16.80 -25.90
C GLN A 96 -4.31 17.37 -26.92
N ASN A 97 -4.68 16.62 -27.97
CA ASN A 97 -5.67 17.02 -28.97
C ASN A 97 -7.11 16.66 -28.56
N ASN A 98 -7.27 15.65 -27.68
CA ASN A 98 -8.53 15.24 -27.11
C ASN A 98 -8.34 14.85 -25.65
N PRO A 99 -8.43 15.76 -24.69
CA PRO A 99 -8.21 15.51 -23.26
C PRO A 99 -9.18 14.52 -22.62
N ASN A 100 -10.22 14.09 -23.33
CA ASN A 100 -11.08 13.00 -22.86
C ASN A 100 -10.42 11.62 -23.00
N ILE A 101 -9.35 11.51 -23.81
CA ILE A 101 -8.62 10.26 -23.99
C ILE A 101 -7.43 10.22 -23.04
N LEU A 102 -7.49 9.26 -22.13
CA LEU A 102 -6.46 9.00 -21.14
C LEU A 102 -5.97 7.55 -21.27
N TRP A 103 -4.69 7.36 -20.98
CA TRP A 103 -4.06 6.06 -20.89
C TRP A 103 -3.38 5.92 -19.53
N VAL A 104 -3.59 4.77 -18.88
CA VAL A 104 -2.95 4.41 -17.60
C VAL A 104 -2.21 3.10 -17.78
N GLY A 105 -0.92 3.10 -17.50
CA GLY A 105 -0.10 1.92 -17.36
C GLY A 105 0.03 1.57 -15.89
N THR A 106 -0.38 0.36 -15.52
CA THR A 106 -0.46 -0.06 -14.13
C THR A 106 0.85 -0.67 -13.61
N GLY A 107 0.95 -0.78 -12.27
CA GLY A 107 2.11 -1.28 -11.55
C GLY A 107 3.23 -0.25 -11.36
N GLU A 108 3.61 -0.02 -10.11
CA GLU A 108 4.60 0.98 -9.74
C GLU A 108 5.95 0.76 -10.45
N ARG A 109 6.46 1.78 -11.15
CA ARG A 109 7.71 1.70 -11.92
C ARG A 109 8.99 1.74 -11.07
N ALA A 110 8.90 2.08 -9.79
CA ALA A 110 10.04 2.08 -8.88
C ALA A 110 10.43 0.65 -8.45
N ASN A 111 11.70 0.47 -8.07
CA ASN A 111 12.25 -0.84 -7.71
C ASN A 111 12.33 -1.00 -6.19
N ARG A 112 11.20 -0.93 -5.49
CA ARG A 112 11.16 -1.07 -4.03
C ARG A 112 10.65 -2.44 -3.60
N GLN A 113 10.94 -2.82 -2.35
CA GLN A 113 10.39 -4.04 -1.74
C GLN A 113 8.88 -3.94 -1.49
N SER A 114 8.33 -2.74 -1.50
CA SER A 114 6.90 -2.44 -1.38
C SER A 114 6.20 -2.19 -2.71
N SER A 115 6.92 -2.28 -3.86
CA SER A 115 6.32 -2.01 -5.16
C SER A 115 5.19 -2.98 -5.48
N SER A 116 3.99 -2.46 -5.65
CA SER A 116 2.81 -3.20 -6.07
C SER A 116 2.80 -3.39 -7.58
N TRP A 117 2.28 -4.52 -8.01
CA TRP A 117 2.15 -4.84 -9.44
C TRP A 117 0.81 -4.37 -10.00
N GLY A 118 0.74 -4.30 -11.31
CA GLY A 118 -0.47 -4.00 -12.06
C GLY A 118 -0.93 -5.17 -12.91
N ASP A 119 -1.92 -4.90 -13.77
CA ASP A 119 -2.53 -5.86 -14.70
C ASP A 119 -2.65 -5.30 -16.13
N GLY A 120 -1.68 -4.48 -16.54
CA GLY A 120 -1.54 -3.98 -17.89
C GLY A 120 -1.92 -2.52 -18.11
N VAL A 121 -2.55 -2.24 -19.24
CA VAL A 121 -2.88 -0.88 -19.70
C VAL A 121 -4.38 -0.67 -19.71
N TYR A 122 -4.79 0.50 -19.21
CA TYR A 122 -6.18 0.96 -19.24
C TYR A 122 -6.33 2.21 -20.08
N LYS A 123 -7.49 2.36 -20.70
CA LYS A 123 -7.85 3.52 -21.52
C LYS A 123 -9.22 4.05 -21.13
N SER A 124 -9.32 5.37 -21.05
CA SER A 124 -10.58 6.11 -20.90
C SER A 124 -10.85 6.95 -22.13
N HIS A 125 -12.12 7.12 -22.47
CA HIS A 125 -12.61 7.99 -23.55
C HIS A 125 -13.47 9.16 -23.04
N ASP A 126 -13.63 9.29 -21.72
CA ASP A 126 -14.55 10.21 -21.06
C ASP A 126 -13.91 10.99 -19.89
N ALA A 127 -12.61 11.28 -20.06
CA ALA A 127 -11.81 12.03 -19.07
C ALA A 127 -11.70 11.33 -17.70
N GLY A 128 -11.59 10.00 -17.70
CA GLY A 128 -11.38 9.17 -16.52
C GLY A 128 -12.64 8.72 -15.79
N LYS A 129 -13.84 8.95 -16.32
CA LYS A 129 -15.09 8.49 -15.69
C LYS A 129 -15.26 6.97 -15.79
N THR A 130 -14.86 6.40 -16.92
CA THR A 130 -14.87 4.95 -17.14
C THR A 130 -13.55 4.49 -17.76
N TRP A 131 -13.17 3.25 -17.48
CA TRP A 131 -11.94 2.66 -17.94
C TRP A 131 -12.15 1.28 -18.58
N GLN A 132 -11.30 0.98 -19.54
CA GLN A 132 -11.23 -0.33 -20.17
C GLN A 132 -9.80 -0.85 -20.11
N ASN A 133 -9.60 -2.05 -19.55
CA ASN A 133 -8.33 -2.76 -19.70
C ASN A 133 -8.15 -3.18 -21.16
N ILE A 134 -7.07 -2.75 -21.79
CA ILE A 134 -6.79 -2.94 -23.22
C ILE A 134 -5.58 -3.86 -23.46
N GLY A 135 -5.15 -4.63 -22.45
CA GLY A 135 -4.16 -5.69 -22.60
C GLY A 135 -2.86 -5.48 -21.83
N LEU A 136 -1.84 -6.25 -22.17
CA LEU A 136 -0.53 -6.32 -21.51
C LEU A 136 -0.67 -6.67 -20.00
N LYS A 137 -1.52 -7.65 -19.70
CA LYS A 137 -1.92 -7.97 -18.31
C LYS A 137 -0.79 -8.59 -17.49
N ASP A 138 0.13 -9.31 -18.12
CA ASP A 138 1.29 -9.94 -17.46
C ASP A 138 2.53 -9.03 -17.46
N SER A 139 2.39 -7.76 -17.86
CA SER A 139 3.52 -6.82 -17.83
C SER A 139 3.92 -6.40 -16.42
N HIS A 140 3.00 -6.46 -15.47
CA HIS A 140 3.09 -6.06 -14.05
C HIS A 140 3.53 -4.60 -13.81
N HIS A 141 4.44 -4.05 -14.60
CA HIS A 141 4.94 -2.69 -14.41
C HIS A 141 5.11 -1.96 -15.73
N ILE A 142 4.40 -0.88 -15.90
CA ILE A 142 4.54 0.01 -17.06
C ILE A 142 5.39 1.23 -16.68
N GLY A 143 6.52 1.40 -17.39
CA GLY A 143 7.47 2.48 -17.11
C GLY A 143 7.06 3.83 -17.69
N ARG A 144 6.53 3.82 -18.94
CA ARG A 144 6.16 5.03 -19.68
C ARG A 144 5.16 4.73 -20.78
N ILE A 145 4.30 5.71 -21.08
CA ILE A 145 3.42 5.71 -22.25
C ILE A 145 3.73 6.96 -23.10
N ALA A 146 4.06 6.76 -24.38
CA ALA A 146 4.25 7.83 -25.35
C ALA A 146 3.11 7.82 -26.36
N LEU A 147 2.27 8.85 -26.36
CA LEU A 147 1.16 9.02 -27.29
C LEU A 147 1.63 9.76 -28.55
N HIS A 148 1.14 9.33 -29.70
CA HIS A 148 1.42 10.02 -30.96
C HIS A 148 0.79 11.43 -30.94
N PRO A 149 1.52 12.48 -31.38
CA PRO A 149 1.07 13.87 -31.19
C PRO A 149 -0.21 14.22 -31.97
N THR A 150 -0.54 13.51 -33.03
CA THR A 150 -1.71 13.82 -33.89
C THR A 150 -2.67 12.65 -34.07
N ASP A 151 -2.21 11.41 -33.98
CA ASP A 151 -3.03 10.20 -34.13
C ASP A 151 -3.40 9.62 -32.75
N THR A 152 -4.68 9.68 -32.37
CA THR A 152 -5.19 9.22 -31.10
C THR A 152 -5.24 7.68 -30.98
N ALA A 153 -5.05 6.95 -32.08
CA ALA A 153 -5.03 5.50 -32.12
C ALA A 153 -3.62 4.92 -31.89
N VAL A 154 -2.58 5.73 -32.07
CA VAL A 154 -1.19 5.29 -31.98
C VAL A 154 -0.59 5.61 -30.60
N ALA A 155 -0.04 4.59 -29.95
CA ALA A 155 0.67 4.70 -28.69
C ALA A 155 1.83 3.70 -28.59
N TYR A 156 2.86 4.07 -27.83
CA TYR A 156 3.98 3.21 -27.47
C TYR A 156 4.00 3.03 -25.95
N VAL A 157 4.15 1.78 -25.48
CA VAL A 157 4.11 1.41 -24.06
C VAL A 157 5.39 0.70 -23.67
N ALA A 158 6.12 1.26 -22.74
CA ALA A 158 7.32 0.69 -22.16
C ALA A 158 6.94 -0.29 -21.05
N ALA A 159 6.96 -1.59 -21.34
CA ALA A 159 6.65 -2.66 -20.38
C ALA A 159 7.94 -3.15 -19.71
N MET A 160 8.04 -2.92 -18.39
CA MET A 160 9.21 -3.32 -17.60
C MET A 160 9.19 -4.80 -17.22
N GLY A 161 8.02 -5.46 -17.26
CA GLY A 161 7.83 -6.84 -16.83
C GLY A 161 7.87 -7.00 -15.31
N HIS A 162 7.81 -8.24 -14.83
CA HIS A 162 7.84 -8.57 -13.40
C HIS A 162 9.12 -8.06 -12.71
N LEU A 163 8.97 -7.45 -11.55
CA LEU A 163 10.11 -7.08 -10.71
C LEU A 163 10.71 -8.31 -10.01
N TRP A 164 9.87 -9.28 -9.66
CA TRP A 164 10.20 -10.42 -8.82
C TRP A 164 10.53 -11.71 -9.59
N GLY A 165 10.30 -11.72 -10.89
CA GLY A 165 10.48 -12.90 -11.75
C GLY A 165 10.78 -12.57 -13.20
N ALA A 166 11.17 -13.58 -13.97
CA ALA A 166 11.16 -13.54 -15.41
C ALA A 166 9.73 -13.61 -15.93
N ASN A 167 9.45 -12.96 -17.05
CA ASN A 167 8.23 -13.13 -17.82
C ASN A 167 8.42 -12.67 -19.26
N ASP A 168 7.53 -13.08 -20.16
CA ASP A 168 7.65 -12.77 -21.59
C ASP A 168 7.04 -11.40 -21.96
N GLU A 169 6.05 -10.90 -21.20
CA GLU A 169 5.40 -9.60 -21.49
C GLU A 169 6.28 -8.42 -21.03
N ARG A 170 7.46 -8.27 -21.70
CA ARG A 170 8.44 -7.22 -21.52
C ARG A 170 8.82 -6.60 -22.86
N GLY A 171 9.33 -5.39 -22.85
CA GLY A 171 9.81 -4.70 -24.03
C GLY A 171 9.03 -3.44 -24.38
N LEU A 172 9.17 -2.98 -25.60
CA LEU A 172 8.39 -1.87 -26.12
C LEU A 172 7.24 -2.39 -26.97
N TYR A 173 6.04 -2.06 -26.58
CA TYR A 173 4.81 -2.39 -27.29
C TYR A 173 4.24 -1.18 -28.00
N HIS A 174 3.57 -1.44 -29.11
CA HIS A 174 2.97 -0.44 -29.98
C HIS A 174 1.57 -0.86 -30.37
N THR A 175 0.68 0.10 -30.50
CA THR A 175 -0.65 -0.06 -31.07
C THR A 175 -0.91 0.99 -32.14
N GLN A 176 -1.68 0.62 -33.18
CA GLN A 176 -2.17 1.53 -34.22
C GLN A 176 -3.70 1.60 -34.28
N ASP A 177 -4.38 0.87 -33.42
CA ASP A 177 -5.84 0.74 -33.36
C ASP A 177 -6.41 1.12 -31.99
N GLY A 178 -5.65 1.89 -31.22
CA GLY A 178 -6.07 2.43 -29.93
C GLY A 178 -6.05 1.41 -28.80
N GLY A 179 -5.25 0.35 -28.93
CA GLY A 179 -5.04 -0.68 -27.90
C GLY A 179 -5.86 -1.95 -28.14
N ALA A 180 -6.52 -2.09 -29.30
CA ALA A 180 -7.22 -3.33 -29.63
C ALA A 180 -6.23 -4.48 -29.95
N THR A 181 -5.08 -4.12 -30.58
CA THR A 181 -3.96 -5.05 -30.81
C THR A 181 -2.63 -4.42 -30.44
N TRP A 182 -1.65 -5.26 -30.13
CA TRP A 182 -0.32 -4.87 -29.70
C TRP A 182 0.78 -5.59 -30.48
N ASP A 183 1.72 -4.82 -31.03
CA ASP A 183 2.94 -5.31 -31.65
C ASP A 183 4.12 -5.07 -30.71
N ARG A 184 4.93 -6.08 -30.42
CA ARG A 184 6.16 -5.95 -29.64
C ARG A 184 7.31 -5.56 -30.57
N LEU A 185 7.77 -4.29 -30.48
CA LEU A 185 8.75 -3.70 -31.39
C LEU A 185 10.22 -3.87 -30.95
N LEU A 186 10.44 -3.92 -29.61
CA LEU A 186 11.78 -4.11 -29.04
C LEU A 186 11.69 -5.10 -27.89
N TYR A 187 12.44 -6.18 -27.98
CA TYR A 187 12.55 -7.23 -26.96
C TYR A 187 13.99 -7.72 -26.88
N ILE A 188 14.52 -7.86 -25.70
CA ILE A 188 15.87 -8.37 -25.46
C ILE A 188 15.78 -9.82 -24.94
N ASP A 189 15.25 -10.00 -23.73
CA ASP A 189 15.06 -11.30 -23.08
C ASP A 189 14.00 -11.24 -21.97
N GLU A 190 13.76 -12.36 -21.31
CA GLU A 190 12.78 -12.52 -20.22
C GLU A 190 13.15 -11.78 -18.92
N ASN A 191 14.35 -11.19 -18.82
CA ASN A 191 14.82 -10.43 -17.66
C ASN A 191 14.87 -8.93 -17.93
N THR A 192 14.83 -8.52 -19.22
CA THR A 192 15.05 -7.16 -19.67
C THR A 192 13.77 -6.54 -20.24
N GLY A 193 13.21 -5.55 -19.56
CA GLY A 193 12.08 -4.75 -20.05
C GLY A 193 12.52 -3.41 -20.64
N VAL A 194 11.55 -2.56 -21.00
CA VAL A 194 11.78 -1.16 -21.37
C VAL A 194 11.26 -0.28 -20.24
N SER A 195 12.14 0.58 -19.71
CA SER A 195 11.81 1.46 -18.56
C SER A 195 11.39 2.86 -18.98
N ASP A 196 11.85 3.33 -20.16
CA ASP A 196 11.53 4.66 -20.67
C ASP A 196 11.44 4.64 -22.20
N VAL A 197 10.54 5.46 -22.74
CA VAL A 197 10.37 5.69 -24.17
C VAL A 197 10.08 7.17 -24.42
N ALA A 198 10.79 7.76 -25.37
CA ALA A 198 10.60 9.15 -25.77
C ALA A 198 10.44 9.24 -27.30
N MET A 199 9.48 10.06 -27.74
CA MET A 199 9.20 10.33 -29.14
C MET A 199 9.67 11.74 -29.49
N ASP A 200 10.34 11.91 -30.62
CA ASP A 200 10.72 13.24 -31.13
C ASP A 200 9.42 14.02 -31.43
N PRO A 201 9.21 15.18 -30.78
CA PRO A 201 7.99 15.95 -30.94
C PRO A 201 7.78 16.56 -32.30
N ALA A 202 8.88 16.68 -33.12
CA ALA A 202 8.82 17.21 -34.47
C ALA A 202 8.73 16.11 -35.55
N ASP A 203 9.21 14.90 -35.26
CA ASP A 203 9.18 13.75 -36.15
C ASP A 203 8.81 12.46 -35.39
N PRO A 204 7.54 12.08 -35.36
CA PRO A 204 7.06 10.91 -34.60
C PRO A 204 7.65 9.58 -35.09
N THR A 205 8.35 9.53 -36.19
CA THR A 205 9.06 8.32 -36.67
C THR A 205 10.36 8.07 -35.90
N ILE A 206 10.85 9.08 -35.17
CA ILE A 206 12.06 8.98 -34.35
C ILE A 206 11.68 8.69 -32.92
N LEU A 207 12.16 7.56 -32.41
CA LEU A 207 11.92 7.08 -31.06
C LEU A 207 13.23 6.74 -30.37
N TYR A 208 13.25 6.96 -29.06
CA TYR A 208 14.30 6.48 -28.17
C TYR A 208 13.69 5.54 -27.15
N ALA A 209 14.36 4.44 -26.85
CA ALA A 209 13.94 3.46 -25.84
C ALA A 209 15.10 3.09 -24.93
N ALA A 210 14.85 3.05 -23.62
CA ALA A 210 15.81 2.58 -22.64
C ALA A 210 15.41 1.20 -22.15
N THR A 211 16.20 0.17 -22.49
CA THR A 211 16.02 -1.17 -21.95
C THR A 211 16.62 -1.25 -20.55
N TYR A 212 16.05 -2.12 -19.70
CA TYR A 212 16.44 -2.23 -18.31
C TYR A 212 16.32 -3.65 -17.81
N GLN A 213 17.47 -4.28 -17.57
CA GLN A 213 17.57 -5.58 -16.91
C GLN A 213 17.52 -5.36 -15.41
N ARG A 214 16.55 -6.00 -14.72
CA ARG A 214 16.39 -5.82 -13.27
C ARG A 214 15.74 -7.03 -12.62
N ARG A 215 16.13 -7.30 -11.38
CA ARG A 215 15.48 -8.32 -10.55
C ARG A 215 15.61 -8.01 -9.08
N ARG A 216 14.50 -8.11 -8.35
CA ARG A 216 14.47 -8.10 -6.89
C ARG A 216 14.11 -9.48 -6.35
N ARG A 217 14.72 -9.85 -5.23
CA ARG A 217 14.49 -11.08 -4.47
C ARG A 217 14.40 -10.74 -2.98
N PRO A 218 13.94 -11.65 -2.10
CA PRO A 218 13.99 -11.42 -0.66
C PRO A 218 15.39 -11.08 -0.17
N TYR A 219 16.40 -11.71 -0.76
CA TYR A 219 17.81 -11.63 -0.37
C TYR A 219 18.66 -10.58 -1.10
N GLY A 220 18.12 -9.90 -2.12
CA GLY A 220 18.94 -8.95 -2.87
C GLY A 220 18.23 -8.24 -4.02
N PHE A 221 18.94 -7.28 -4.61
CA PHE A 221 18.51 -6.55 -5.79
C PHE A 221 19.68 -6.43 -6.77
N ASP A 222 19.40 -6.68 -8.04
CA ASP A 222 20.27 -6.40 -9.17
C ASP A 222 19.54 -5.48 -10.14
N GLY A 223 20.07 -4.27 -10.31
CA GLY A 223 19.47 -3.19 -11.09
C GLY A 223 20.22 -2.88 -12.37
N GLY A 224 20.86 -3.86 -12.99
CA GLY A 224 21.56 -3.67 -14.26
C GLY A 224 21.96 -4.97 -14.93
N GLY A 225 22.68 -4.85 -16.04
CA GLY A 225 23.23 -5.99 -16.76
C GLY A 225 23.33 -5.77 -18.27
N PRO A 226 23.82 -6.79 -19.02
CA PRO A 226 24.10 -6.69 -20.46
C PRO A 226 22.85 -6.45 -21.33
N GLY A 227 21.65 -6.70 -20.79
CA GLY A 227 20.40 -6.39 -21.48
C GLY A 227 20.00 -4.92 -21.41
N SER A 228 20.59 -4.13 -20.51
CA SER A 228 20.30 -2.69 -20.38
C SER A 228 21.02 -1.88 -21.45
N GLY A 229 20.31 -1.00 -22.15
CA GLY A 229 20.88 -0.19 -23.23
C GLY A 229 19.99 0.96 -23.66
N LEU A 230 20.55 1.84 -24.48
CA LEU A 230 19.82 2.94 -25.11
C LEU A 230 19.69 2.66 -26.61
N TYR A 231 18.48 2.71 -27.12
CA TYR A 231 18.16 2.38 -28.50
C TYR A 231 17.45 3.53 -29.20
N LYS A 232 17.69 3.67 -30.52
CA LYS A 232 17.00 4.64 -31.38
C LYS A 232 16.39 3.94 -32.59
N SER A 233 15.17 4.34 -32.91
CA SER A 233 14.50 4.03 -34.18
C SER A 233 14.31 5.32 -34.99
N THR A 234 14.34 5.22 -36.34
CA THR A 234 14.02 6.31 -37.28
C THR A 234 12.90 5.92 -38.26
N ASP A 235 12.20 4.82 -37.96
CA ASP A 235 11.16 4.25 -38.83
C ASP A 235 9.90 3.84 -38.03
N ALA A 236 9.58 4.62 -37.00
CA ALA A 236 8.44 4.40 -36.07
C ALA A 236 8.55 3.06 -35.32
N GLY A 237 9.77 2.66 -34.96
CA GLY A 237 10.03 1.48 -34.14
C GLY A 237 10.13 0.15 -34.88
N LYS A 238 10.14 0.15 -36.22
CA LYS A 238 10.30 -1.09 -37.03
C LYS A 238 11.68 -1.66 -36.91
N THR A 239 12.70 -0.80 -36.85
CA THR A 239 14.11 -1.19 -36.62
C THR A 239 14.72 -0.35 -35.50
N TRP A 240 15.67 -0.93 -34.78
CA TRP A 240 16.32 -0.31 -33.63
C TRP A 240 17.85 -0.41 -33.76
N ASN A 241 18.54 0.68 -33.49
CA ASN A 241 20.00 0.74 -33.41
C ASN A 241 20.40 1.11 -31.98
N GLU A 242 21.31 0.36 -31.39
CA GLU A 242 21.87 0.67 -30.09
C GLU A 242 22.81 1.91 -30.20
N LEU A 243 22.68 2.82 -29.27
CA LEU A 243 23.46 4.05 -29.19
C LEU A 243 24.60 3.88 -28.19
N THR A 244 25.83 3.84 -28.68
CA THR A 244 27.03 3.63 -27.84
C THR A 244 28.10 4.72 -28.00
N ASN A 245 28.05 5.51 -29.07
CA ASN A 245 29.07 6.48 -29.38
C ASN A 245 29.15 7.62 -28.36
N GLY A 246 30.22 7.64 -27.56
CA GLY A 246 30.45 8.61 -26.49
C GLY A 246 29.84 8.18 -25.14
N LEU A 247 29.16 7.02 -25.06
CA LEU A 247 28.76 6.41 -23.82
C LEU A 247 29.85 5.48 -23.27
N PRO A 248 29.89 5.20 -21.96
CA PRO A 248 30.90 4.33 -21.36
C PRO A 248 30.66 2.86 -21.76
N GLU A 249 31.73 2.10 -21.83
CA GLU A 249 31.68 0.65 -22.04
C GLU A 249 31.25 -0.08 -20.77
N GLY A 250 30.58 -1.23 -20.91
CA GLY A 250 30.14 -2.12 -19.81
C GLY A 250 28.65 -2.10 -19.58
N ASP A 251 28.19 -2.83 -18.55
CA ASP A 251 26.80 -3.01 -18.23
C ASP A 251 26.19 -1.72 -17.67
N TYR A 252 24.96 -1.42 -18.10
CA TYR A 252 24.20 -0.29 -17.60
C TYR A 252 23.13 -0.75 -16.60
N GLY A 253 22.78 0.17 -15.70
CA GLY A 253 21.57 0.13 -14.92
C GLY A 253 20.43 0.91 -15.63
N ARG A 254 19.68 1.69 -14.86
CA ARG A 254 18.56 2.47 -15.39
C ARG A 254 19.02 3.68 -16.20
N ILE A 255 18.32 3.92 -17.31
CA ILE A 255 18.50 5.10 -18.16
C ILE A 255 17.18 5.88 -18.20
N GLY A 256 17.22 7.20 -17.97
CA GLY A 256 16.11 8.12 -18.17
C GLY A 256 16.36 9.04 -19.34
N ILE A 257 15.32 9.38 -20.13
CA ILE A 257 15.44 10.12 -21.40
C ILE A 257 14.65 11.42 -21.32
N SER A 258 15.24 12.52 -21.83
CA SER A 258 14.55 13.82 -21.97
C SER A 258 14.97 14.52 -23.27
N ILE A 259 14.01 14.79 -24.17
CA ILE A 259 14.21 15.49 -25.42
C ILE A 259 13.90 16.96 -25.22
N TYR A 260 14.77 17.87 -25.70
CA TYR A 260 14.48 19.29 -25.69
C TYR A 260 13.41 19.63 -26.75
N ARG A 261 12.22 19.96 -26.30
CA ARG A 261 11.02 20.07 -27.13
C ARG A 261 11.13 21.14 -28.25
N SER A 262 11.83 22.25 -27.97
CA SER A 262 12.00 23.36 -28.92
C SER A 262 13.07 23.11 -29.97
N ASN A 263 14.02 22.17 -29.70
CA ASN A 263 15.03 21.71 -30.64
C ASN A 263 15.36 20.24 -30.39
N PRO A 264 14.68 19.29 -31.03
CA PRO A 264 14.86 17.84 -30.79
C PRO A 264 16.22 17.26 -31.19
N GLU A 265 17.12 18.05 -31.81
CA GLU A 265 18.53 17.68 -31.97
C GLU A 265 19.20 17.42 -30.61
N VAL A 266 18.68 18.10 -29.54
CA VAL A 266 19.23 18.06 -28.21
C VAL A 266 18.46 17.03 -27.37
N VAL A 267 19.17 16.01 -26.91
CA VAL A 267 18.64 14.94 -26.05
C VAL A 267 19.54 14.81 -24.84
N PHE A 268 18.93 14.70 -23.68
CA PHE A 268 19.61 14.39 -22.41
C PHE A 268 19.22 13.00 -21.91
N ILE A 269 20.18 12.28 -21.32
CA ILE A 269 19.92 11.04 -20.60
C ILE A 269 20.61 11.06 -19.24
N SER A 270 19.95 10.49 -18.22
CA SER A 270 20.64 9.99 -17.04
C SER A 270 21.04 8.55 -17.26
N LEU A 271 22.27 8.18 -16.98
CA LEU A 271 22.78 6.82 -17.17
C LEU A 271 23.37 6.30 -15.86
N GLU A 272 22.90 5.14 -15.42
CA GLU A 272 23.47 4.39 -14.31
C GLU A 272 24.51 3.40 -14.80
N GLN A 273 25.67 3.34 -14.09
CA GLN A 273 26.69 2.34 -14.32
C GLN A 273 27.36 1.97 -12.99
N GLY A 274 27.31 0.69 -12.64
CA GLY A 274 27.90 0.18 -11.41
C GLY A 274 27.17 0.64 -10.13
N HIS A 275 27.71 0.27 -8.97
CA HIS A 275 27.13 0.60 -7.68
C HIS A 275 27.53 2.01 -7.22
N GLN A 276 26.55 2.91 -7.06
CA GLN A 276 26.83 4.33 -6.72
C GLN A 276 27.11 4.61 -5.25
N TYR A 277 26.79 3.70 -4.33
CA TYR A 277 26.88 3.96 -2.88
C TYR A 277 28.25 3.68 -2.26
N ASN A 278 29.24 3.20 -3.01
CA ASN A 278 30.60 3.03 -2.48
C ASN A 278 31.38 4.34 -2.56
N ALA A 279 31.31 5.13 -1.49
CA ALA A 279 32.11 6.35 -1.31
C ALA A 279 33.64 6.13 -1.28
N SER A 280 34.10 4.87 -1.18
CA SER A 280 35.53 4.54 -1.07
C SER A 280 36.21 4.21 -2.40
N THR A 281 35.48 3.87 -3.45
CA THR A 281 36.04 3.75 -4.80
C THR A 281 35.86 5.08 -5.50
N ALA A 282 36.97 5.66 -5.85
CA ALA A 282 37.07 7.00 -6.44
C ALA A 282 35.89 7.34 -7.34
N TYR A 283 35.03 8.24 -6.86
CA TYR A 283 33.94 8.87 -7.60
C TYR A 283 34.36 9.34 -9.00
N ASN A 284 35.68 9.56 -9.16
CA ASN A 284 36.32 10.05 -10.38
C ASN A 284 36.50 8.99 -11.47
N GLU A 285 36.24 7.70 -11.24
CA GLU A 285 36.39 6.64 -12.24
C GLU A 285 35.04 6.22 -12.86
N ARG A 286 33.92 6.73 -12.34
CA ARG A 286 32.60 6.37 -12.84
C ARG A 286 32.22 7.31 -13.97
N LYS A 287 31.80 6.73 -15.06
CA LYS A 287 31.24 7.45 -16.20
C LYS A 287 29.70 7.49 -16.16
N ALA A 288 29.09 7.09 -15.04
CA ALA A 288 27.65 7.27 -14.76
C ALA A 288 27.34 8.76 -14.59
N GLY A 289 26.15 9.21 -14.99
CA GLY A 289 25.76 10.60 -14.84
C GLY A 289 24.79 11.11 -15.89
N LEU A 290 24.81 12.42 -16.12
CA LEU A 290 24.01 13.09 -17.15
C LEU A 290 24.81 13.24 -18.41
N TYR A 291 24.27 12.73 -19.53
CA TYR A 291 24.82 12.87 -20.87
C TYR A 291 23.92 13.75 -21.73
N ARG A 292 24.55 14.41 -22.72
CA ARG A 292 23.86 15.21 -23.72
C ARG A 292 24.28 14.80 -25.13
N SER A 293 23.34 14.72 -26.04
CA SER A 293 23.52 14.70 -27.47
C SER A 293 23.07 16.03 -28.09
N LYS A 294 23.70 16.48 -29.20
CA LYS A 294 23.27 17.63 -30.02
C LYS A 294 22.98 17.24 -31.45
N ASN A 295 22.88 15.96 -31.73
CA ASN A 295 22.69 15.38 -33.04
C ASN A 295 21.75 14.17 -33.00
N LYS A 296 20.64 14.29 -32.25
CA LYS A 296 19.64 13.25 -32.15
C LYS A 296 20.20 11.89 -31.70
N GLY A 297 21.20 11.89 -30.79
CA GLY A 297 21.77 10.67 -30.21
C GLY A 297 22.88 10.01 -31.01
N GLU A 298 23.35 10.59 -32.15
CA GLU A 298 24.45 10.01 -32.93
C GLU A 298 25.76 10.04 -32.16
N SER A 299 25.92 10.95 -31.21
CA SER A 299 27.06 11.00 -30.29
C SER A 299 26.66 11.66 -28.97
N TRP A 300 27.36 11.26 -27.89
CA TRP A 300 27.05 11.67 -26.52
C TRP A 300 28.27 12.29 -25.84
N GLU A 301 28.04 13.32 -25.02
CA GLU A 301 29.04 13.95 -24.15
C GLU A 301 28.58 13.87 -22.69
N LEU A 302 29.49 13.49 -21.80
CA LEU A 302 29.23 13.53 -20.35
C LEU A 302 29.21 14.98 -19.90
N MET A 303 28.07 15.41 -19.31
CA MET A 303 27.88 16.76 -18.78
C MET A 303 28.34 16.85 -17.33
N SER A 304 27.93 15.90 -16.53
CA SER A 304 28.28 15.76 -15.10
C SER A 304 28.04 14.33 -14.60
N ASP A 305 28.63 13.99 -13.48
CA ASP A 305 28.40 12.73 -12.76
C ASP A 305 27.16 12.77 -11.87
N TRP A 306 26.32 13.83 -11.98
CA TRP A 306 25.14 13.98 -11.16
C TRP A 306 24.03 13.01 -11.58
N ASN A 307 23.85 11.96 -10.78
CA ASN A 307 22.78 10.93 -10.90
C ASN A 307 22.51 10.38 -9.50
N PRO A 308 21.74 11.10 -8.66
CA PRO A 308 21.71 10.89 -7.22
C PRO A 308 21.11 9.54 -6.78
N ARG A 309 20.12 8.99 -7.53
CA ARG A 309 19.51 7.70 -7.19
C ARG A 309 18.88 7.03 -8.43
N PRO A 310 19.70 6.43 -9.31
CA PRO A 310 19.27 6.02 -10.64
C PRO A 310 18.15 5.00 -10.66
N MET A 311 18.28 3.90 -9.93
CA MET A 311 17.30 2.81 -9.95
C MET A 311 15.91 3.23 -9.42
N TYR A 312 15.87 4.34 -8.66
CA TYR A 312 14.68 4.73 -7.92
C TYR A 312 13.95 5.91 -8.59
N ALA A 313 14.60 7.02 -8.76
CA ALA A 313 13.93 8.25 -9.16
C ALA A 313 14.69 9.12 -10.18
N SER A 314 16.01 8.93 -10.39
CA SER A 314 16.79 9.84 -11.25
C SER A 314 16.28 9.84 -12.69
N GLN A 315 15.56 10.90 -13.05
CA GLN A 315 15.00 11.17 -14.35
C GLN A 315 15.36 12.61 -14.73
N PRO A 316 16.07 12.88 -15.84
CA PRO A 316 16.31 14.25 -16.30
C PRO A 316 15.04 14.81 -16.92
N LEU A 317 14.85 16.12 -16.76
CA LEU A 317 13.84 16.88 -17.50
C LEU A 317 14.48 18.18 -17.99
N VAL A 318 14.58 18.38 -19.30
CA VAL A 318 14.96 19.65 -19.86
C VAL A 318 13.76 20.59 -19.90
N ASP A 319 13.95 21.84 -19.46
CA ASP A 319 12.89 22.87 -19.50
C ASP A 319 12.45 23.08 -20.96
N PRO A 320 11.16 22.95 -21.31
CA PRO A 320 10.69 23.05 -22.68
C PRO A 320 10.99 24.40 -23.35
N ASN A 321 11.30 25.44 -22.56
CA ASN A 321 11.55 26.79 -23.02
C ASN A 321 13.02 27.23 -22.88
N ASP A 322 13.90 26.42 -22.22
CA ASP A 322 15.28 26.80 -21.90
C ASP A 322 16.20 25.57 -21.90
N GLU A 323 16.98 25.37 -22.98
CA GLU A 323 17.92 24.26 -23.10
C GLU A 323 18.97 24.21 -21.99
N SER A 324 19.30 25.34 -21.40
CA SER A 324 20.30 25.41 -20.34
C SER A 324 19.76 24.92 -18.99
N ARG A 325 18.44 24.88 -18.84
CA ARG A 325 17.78 24.49 -17.61
C ARG A 325 17.44 23.01 -17.62
N ILE A 326 18.12 22.24 -16.78
CA ILE A 326 17.88 20.81 -16.60
C ILE A 326 17.45 20.57 -15.15
N TYR A 327 16.37 19.85 -14.96
CA TYR A 327 15.94 19.34 -13.65
C TYR A 327 16.33 17.87 -13.52
N MET A 328 16.75 17.47 -12.33
CA MET A 328 17.02 16.08 -12.00
C MET A 328 16.15 15.66 -10.83
N MET A 329 15.39 14.57 -11.01
CA MET A 329 14.55 14.00 -9.99
C MET A 329 15.39 13.28 -8.93
N ASN A 330 14.81 13.03 -7.77
CA ASN A 330 15.43 12.66 -6.50
C ASN A 330 16.30 13.77 -5.92
N GLN A 331 15.86 14.36 -4.80
CA GLN A 331 16.42 15.59 -4.22
C GLN A 331 16.42 16.77 -5.21
N TYR A 332 15.21 17.21 -5.59
CA TYR A 332 14.98 18.30 -6.54
C TYR A 332 16.22 19.18 -6.75
N SER A 333 16.84 19.01 -7.88
CA SER A 333 18.01 19.78 -8.24
C SER A 333 17.88 20.29 -9.68
N TYR A 334 18.55 21.40 -9.94
CA TYR A 334 18.54 21.97 -11.27
C TYR A 334 19.90 22.48 -11.69
N SER A 335 20.14 22.41 -12.98
CA SER A 335 21.24 23.06 -13.69
C SER A 335 20.71 24.32 -14.39
N SER A 336 21.58 25.29 -14.61
CA SER A 336 21.38 26.46 -15.50
C SER A 336 22.52 26.63 -16.51
N ASP A 337 23.32 25.58 -16.68
CA ASP A 337 24.48 25.55 -17.58
C ASP A 337 24.49 24.26 -18.43
N SER A 338 23.29 23.79 -18.83
CA SER A 338 23.07 22.60 -19.65
C SER A 338 23.56 21.31 -18.98
N GLY A 339 23.45 21.20 -17.65
CA GLY A 339 23.77 19.97 -16.91
C GLY A 339 25.22 19.83 -16.44
N LYS A 340 26.06 20.89 -16.56
CA LYS A 340 27.45 20.82 -16.09
C LYS A 340 27.54 20.90 -14.55
N THR A 341 26.72 21.76 -13.96
CA THR A 341 26.64 21.88 -12.50
C THR A 341 25.18 21.85 -12.03
N PHE A 342 24.95 21.32 -10.83
CA PHE A 342 23.63 21.25 -10.24
C PHE A 342 23.55 22.01 -8.92
N THR A 343 22.43 22.70 -8.72
CA THR A 343 22.06 23.34 -7.45
C THR A 343 20.88 22.57 -6.86
N ALA A 344 21.04 22.11 -5.63
CA ALA A 344 19.96 21.53 -4.82
C ALA A 344 19.49 22.56 -3.80
N PRO A 345 18.33 23.23 -4.00
CA PRO A 345 17.82 24.18 -3.04
C PRO A 345 17.34 23.46 -1.76
N ARG A 346 17.24 24.22 -0.65
CA ARG A 346 16.66 23.66 0.57
C ARG A 346 15.24 23.17 0.31
N GLN A 347 15.02 21.89 0.52
CA GLN A 347 13.71 21.27 0.34
C GLN A 347 12.74 21.73 1.44
N THR A 348 11.53 22.10 1.02
CA THR A 348 10.37 22.36 1.88
C THR A 348 9.27 21.32 1.69
N LEU A 349 9.44 20.40 0.71
CA LEU A 349 8.62 19.24 0.40
C LEU A 349 9.45 17.98 0.63
N HIS A 350 8.83 16.81 0.39
CA HIS A 350 9.55 15.54 0.44
C HIS A 350 10.68 15.50 -0.61
N GLY A 351 11.77 14.78 -0.29
CA GLY A 351 12.99 14.83 -1.10
C GLY A 351 13.06 13.81 -2.24
N ASP A 352 12.22 12.77 -2.22
CA ASP A 352 12.24 11.70 -3.24
C ASP A 352 11.31 12.05 -4.41
N ASP A 353 11.75 12.99 -5.26
CA ASP A 353 10.96 13.46 -6.41
C ASP A 353 10.85 12.38 -7.47
N ARG A 354 9.64 12.19 -8.01
CA ARG A 354 9.32 11.15 -8.99
C ARG A 354 9.06 11.69 -10.38
N ILE A 355 8.38 12.84 -10.43
CA ILE A 355 7.94 13.48 -11.66
C ILE A 355 7.93 14.99 -11.51
N LEU A 356 8.28 15.67 -12.58
CA LEU A 356 8.15 17.11 -12.73
C LEU A 356 7.49 17.39 -14.07
N TRP A 357 6.53 18.30 -14.05
CA TRP A 357 6.00 18.91 -15.26
C TRP A 357 6.31 20.41 -15.24
N VAL A 358 6.80 20.93 -16.37
CA VAL A 358 7.07 22.36 -16.58
C VAL A 358 6.13 22.87 -17.67
N ASN A 359 5.44 23.95 -17.40
CA ASN A 359 4.52 24.53 -18.36
C ASN A 359 5.27 24.98 -19.65
N PRO A 360 4.90 24.42 -20.83
CA PRO A 360 5.59 24.73 -22.09
C PRO A 360 5.36 26.17 -22.57
N LYS A 361 4.49 26.94 -21.91
CA LYS A 361 4.23 28.36 -22.21
C LYS A 361 4.82 29.31 -21.15
N ASP A 362 5.13 28.80 -19.94
CA ASP A 362 5.65 29.60 -18.83
C ASP A 362 6.44 28.74 -17.86
N SER A 363 7.75 28.68 -17.97
CA SER A 363 8.63 27.86 -17.10
C SER A 363 8.55 28.21 -15.62
N ARG A 364 7.89 29.30 -15.23
CA ARG A 364 7.66 29.61 -13.81
C ARG A 364 6.66 28.66 -13.18
N HIS A 365 5.67 28.19 -13.95
CA HIS A 365 4.67 27.24 -13.51
C HIS A 365 5.20 25.80 -13.63
N VAL A 366 5.37 25.16 -12.49
CA VAL A 366 5.92 23.81 -12.35
C VAL A 366 5.03 23.01 -11.40
N ILE A 367 4.74 21.77 -11.75
CA ILE A 367 4.04 20.80 -10.87
C ILE A 367 4.99 19.63 -10.61
N LYS A 368 5.14 19.28 -9.33
CA LYS A 368 6.03 18.21 -8.87
C LYS A 368 5.23 17.15 -8.13
N GLY A 369 5.53 15.86 -8.39
CA GLY A 369 5.10 14.74 -7.57
C GLY A 369 6.30 14.09 -6.89
N ASP A 370 6.18 13.84 -5.58
CA ASP A 370 7.19 13.18 -4.75
C ASP A 370 6.56 12.09 -3.86
N ASP A 371 7.36 11.47 -2.98
CA ASP A 371 6.85 10.44 -2.07
C ASP A 371 6.00 10.99 -0.91
N GLY A 372 5.88 12.31 -0.79
CA GLY A 372 5.04 13.01 0.19
C GLY A 372 3.81 13.69 -0.41
N GLY A 373 3.68 13.78 -1.74
CA GLY A 373 2.51 14.39 -2.37
C GLY A 373 2.79 15.24 -3.60
N ILE A 374 2.03 16.34 -3.73
CA ILE A 374 2.11 17.25 -4.87
C ILE A 374 2.56 18.64 -4.42
N GLY A 375 3.52 19.20 -5.14
CA GLY A 375 3.92 20.60 -5.03
C GLY A 375 3.65 21.39 -6.31
N ILE A 376 3.15 22.61 -6.18
CA ILE A 376 2.96 23.55 -7.30
C ILE A 376 3.82 24.78 -7.06
N SER A 377 4.57 25.20 -8.06
CA SER A 377 5.41 26.39 -8.02
C SER A 377 5.09 27.33 -9.16
N TYR A 378 5.24 28.64 -8.92
CA TYR A 378 5.10 29.71 -9.89
C TYR A 378 6.37 30.57 -10.04
N ASP A 379 7.52 30.05 -9.58
CA ASP A 379 8.82 30.69 -9.64
C ASP A 379 9.96 29.72 -9.99
N ARG A 380 9.67 28.76 -10.89
CA ARG A 380 10.62 27.72 -11.36
C ARG A 380 11.09 26.77 -10.24
N GLY A 381 10.23 26.46 -9.27
CA GLY A 381 10.53 25.50 -8.20
C GLY A 381 11.40 26.08 -7.09
N ILE A 382 11.42 27.39 -6.88
CA ILE A 382 12.13 28.03 -5.74
C ILE A 382 11.24 27.96 -4.49
N LYS A 383 9.93 28.22 -4.63
CA LYS A 383 8.92 28.12 -3.57
C LYS A 383 7.78 27.24 -4.05
N TRP A 384 7.20 26.51 -3.11
CA TRP A 384 6.18 25.52 -3.40
C TRP A 384 4.92 25.75 -2.57
N LEU A 385 3.79 25.63 -3.23
CA LEU A 385 2.50 25.37 -2.61
C LEU A 385 2.38 23.85 -2.45
N PHE A 386 2.27 23.36 -1.24
CA PHE A 386 2.05 21.93 -0.96
C PHE A 386 0.56 21.63 -0.90
N ILE A 387 0.14 20.56 -1.59
CA ILE A 387 -1.25 20.11 -1.62
C ILE A 387 -1.51 19.22 -0.39
N THR A 388 -2.44 19.65 0.48
CA THR A 388 -2.72 19.00 1.77
C THR A 388 -4.14 18.44 1.88
N ASN A 389 -4.83 18.26 0.75
CA ASN A 389 -6.20 17.72 0.67
C ASN A 389 -6.30 16.41 -0.12
N LEU A 390 -5.16 15.73 -0.36
CA LEU A 390 -5.11 14.49 -1.10
C LEU A 390 -4.77 13.31 -0.15
N PRO A 391 -5.76 12.50 0.28
CA PRO A 391 -5.57 11.45 1.27
C PRO A 391 -5.08 10.15 0.62
N VAL A 392 -3.82 10.12 0.18
CA VAL A 392 -3.20 8.96 -0.48
C VAL A 392 -2.01 8.40 0.30
N SER A 393 -2.02 8.57 1.61
CA SER A 393 -0.98 8.07 2.50
C SER A 393 -0.91 6.54 2.53
N GLN A 394 0.33 6.01 2.62
CA GLN A 394 0.66 4.60 2.47
C GLN A 394 1.01 3.98 3.83
N TYR A 395 0.03 3.42 4.53
CA TYR A 395 0.25 2.78 5.82
C TYR A 395 0.89 1.39 5.68
N TYR A 396 1.81 1.07 6.57
CA TYR A 396 2.35 -0.27 6.78
C TYR A 396 1.65 -1.01 7.91
N ARG A 397 1.50 -0.34 9.09
CA ARG A 397 0.95 -0.95 10.30
C ARG A 397 0.01 0.03 11.01
N VAL A 398 -0.91 -0.52 11.83
CA VAL A 398 -1.85 0.27 12.65
C VAL A 398 -2.02 -0.36 14.03
N ALA A 399 -2.17 0.50 15.04
CA ALA A 399 -2.57 0.14 16.39
C ALA A 399 -3.53 1.20 16.96
N VAL A 400 -4.20 0.88 18.06
CA VAL A 400 -5.15 1.77 18.75
C VAL A 400 -4.85 1.81 20.24
N ASP A 401 -5.29 2.88 20.92
CA ASP A 401 -5.29 2.97 22.38
C ASP A 401 -6.72 2.86 22.95
N ASN A 402 -6.86 3.06 24.26
CA ASN A 402 -8.16 3.02 24.96
C ASN A 402 -8.64 4.41 25.41
N ALA A 403 -8.13 5.51 24.84
CA ALA A 403 -8.63 6.85 25.10
C ALA A 403 -10.11 7.00 24.66
N THR A 404 -10.76 8.10 25.00
CA THR A 404 -12.12 8.43 24.54
C THR A 404 -12.14 9.85 24.01
N PRO A 405 -12.34 10.06 22.71
CA PRO A 405 -12.23 9.06 21.63
C PRO A 405 -10.86 8.35 21.59
N TYR A 406 -10.81 7.12 21.06
CA TYR A 406 -9.54 6.41 20.94
C TYR A 406 -8.66 7.04 19.86
N ASN A 407 -7.35 6.87 20.03
CA ASN A 407 -6.38 7.30 19.03
C ASN A 407 -5.91 6.12 18.18
N ILE A 408 -5.54 6.44 16.95
CA ILE A 408 -5.02 5.53 15.95
C ILE A 408 -3.56 5.88 15.71
N TYR A 409 -2.69 4.90 15.91
CA TYR A 409 -1.25 4.97 15.74
C TYR A 409 -0.86 4.23 14.47
N GLY A 410 -0.10 4.84 13.59
CA GLY A 410 0.31 4.14 12.37
C GLY A 410 1.61 4.66 11.80
N GLY A 411 2.29 3.76 11.11
CA GLY A 411 3.51 4.06 10.37
C GLY A 411 3.28 4.07 8.89
N LEU A 412 3.90 5.03 8.20
CA LEU A 412 3.72 5.30 6.78
C LEU A 412 5.03 5.12 6.02
N GLN A 413 4.93 4.60 4.82
CA GLN A 413 6.05 4.58 3.89
C GLN A 413 6.52 6.02 3.61
N ASP A 414 7.83 6.26 3.71
CA ASP A 414 8.53 7.52 3.46
C ASP A 414 8.13 8.69 4.39
N ASN A 415 7.01 8.60 5.12
CA ASN A 415 6.38 9.72 5.78
C ASN A 415 6.33 9.62 7.32
N GLY A 416 7.01 8.66 7.91
CA GLY A 416 7.17 8.52 9.36
C GLY A 416 5.98 7.87 10.07
N SER A 417 5.95 7.99 11.39
CA SER A 417 4.88 7.49 12.26
C SER A 417 4.02 8.63 12.79
N TRP A 418 2.71 8.37 12.92
CA TRP A 418 1.71 9.37 13.30
C TRP A 418 0.67 8.80 14.25
N VAL A 419 0.05 9.72 15.00
CA VAL A 419 -1.14 9.45 15.82
C VAL A 419 -2.21 10.48 15.51
N GLY A 420 -3.45 10.02 15.38
CA GLY A 420 -4.63 10.88 15.21
C GLY A 420 -5.86 10.26 15.86
N PRO A 421 -6.91 11.05 16.14
CA PRO A 421 -8.11 10.57 16.80
C PRO A 421 -8.99 9.76 15.84
N SER A 422 -9.77 8.83 16.39
CA SER A 422 -10.81 8.09 15.64
C SER A 422 -11.99 8.99 15.24
N GLU A 423 -12.26 10.03 16.05
CA GLU A 423 -13.29 11.05 15.84
C GLU A 423 -12.94 12.33 16.58
N THR A 424 -13.65 13.40 16.29
CA THR A 424 -13.55 14.68 17.00
C THR A 424 -14.94 15.20 17.37
N TYR A 425 -15.02 16.02 18.42
CA TYR A 425 -16.27 16.68 18.81
C TYR A 425 -16.43 18.04 18.07
N ARG A 426 -16.09 18.08 16.76
CA ARG A 426 -16.20 19.24 15.89
C ARG A 426 -17.04 18.92 14.66
N THR A 427 -17.79 19.89 14.19
CA THR A 427 -18.57 19.78 12.94
C THR A 427 -17.68 19.62 11.71
N ASP A 428 -16.43 20.11 11.78
CA ASP A 428 -15.45 20.02 10.69
C ASP A 428 -14.85 18.60 10.51
N GLY A 429 -15.10 17.67 11.46
CA GLY A 429 -14.51 16.34 11.43
C GLY A 429 -13.04 16.30 11.88
N ILE A 430 -12.30 15.34 11.36
CA ILE A 430 -10.88 15.13 11.69
C ILE A 430 -10.02 15.91 10.68
N LEU A 431 -9.22 16.84 11.20
CA LEU A 431 -8.41 17.74 10.39
C LEU A 431 -6.93 17.31 10.35
N ASN A 432 -6.17 17.87 9.41
CA ASN A 432 -4.73 17.57 9.33
C ASN A 432 -3.96 17.90 10.62
N GLU A 433 -4.34 18.96 11.34
CA GLU A 433 -3.72 19.36 12.60
C GLU A 433 -4.04 18.44 13.80
N ASP A 434 -5.01 17.55 13.68
CA ASP A 434 -5.30 16.53 14.69
C ASP A 434 -4.28 15.40 14.64
N TRP A 435 -3.61 15.24 13.51
CA TRP A 435 -2.56 14.24 13.35
C TRP A 435 -1.21 14.77 13.83
N LYS A 436 -0.58 14.02 14.75
CA LYS A 436 0.70 14.38 15.36
C LYS A 436 1.77 13.38 14.96
N ARG A 437 2.94 13.90 14.56
CA ARG A 437 4.06 13.07 14.16
C ARG A 437 4.76 12.45 15.37
N LEU A 438 4.98 11.15 15.35
CA LEU A 438 5.67 10.37 16.36
C LEU A 438 7.13 10.08 15.98
N GLY A 439 7.43 9.88 14.70
CA GLY A 439 8.75 9.49 14.22
C GLY A 439 9.00 9.88 12.78
N GLY A 440 10.23 9.71 12.30
CA GLY A 440 10.65 9.96 10.92
C GLY A 440 11.13 8.69 10.24
N GLY A 441 11.55 8.81 8.97
CA GLY A 441 11.89 7.69 8.10
C GLY A 441 10.63 7.00 7.56
N ASP A 442 10.71 5.74 7.15
CA ASP A 442 9.51 4.89 7.03
C ASP A 442 9.07 4.52 8.45
N GLY A 443 7.82 4.75 8.78
CA GLY A 443 7.24 4.33 10.04
C GLY A 443 6.58 2.96 9.88
N PHE A 444 6.56 2.18 10.97
CA PHE A 444 5.92 0.86 10.99
C PHE A 444 4.99 0.73 12.20
N LEU A 445 5.16 -0.29 13.01
CA LEU A 445 4.31 -0.53 14.16
C LEU A 445 4.58 0.51 15.26
N ASN A 446 3.49 1.00 15.89
CA ASN A 446 3.56 1.91 17.03
C ASN A 446 2.62 1.40 18.12
N LEU A 447 3.15 1.04 19.29
CA LEU A 447 2.38 0.44 20.38
C LEU A 447 2.39 1.32 21.60
N VAL A 448 1.23 1.51 22.22
CA VAL A 448 1.09 2.23 23.49
C VAL A 448 1.51 1.32 24.63
N ASP A 449 2.27 1.86 25.58
CA ASP A 449 2.65 1.15 26.79
C ASP A 449 1.39 0.81 27.64
N ARG A 450 1.34 -0.41 28.16
CA ARG A 450 0.14 -0.88 28.89
C ARG A 450 0.00 -0.27 30.28
N ASN A 451 1.10 0.20 30.86
CA ASN A 451 1.13 0.80 32.20
C ASN A 451 1.03 2.34 32.16
N ASP A 452 1.45 2.97 31.04
CA ASP A 452 1.48 4.41 30.86
C ASP A 452 1.00 4.81 29.46
N PRO A 453 -0.23 5.31 29.32
CA PRO A 453 -0.79 5.70 28.01
C PRO A 453 -0.07 6.89 27.36
N ASP A 454 0.81 7.58 28.09
CA ASP A 454 1.64 8.65 27.55
C ASP A 454 2.95 8.13 26.92
N VAL A 455 3.24 6.84 27.03
CA VAL A 455 4.44 6.20 26.48
C VAL A 455 4.07 5.38 25.25
N VAL A 456 4.79 5.61 24.16
CA VAL A 456 4.62 4.89 22.89
C VAL A 456 5.96 4.31 22.44
N TYR A 457 5.94 3.07 22.02
CA TYR A 457 7.05 2.40 21.33
C TYR A 457 6.86 2.62 19.83
N THR A 458 7.83 3.29 19.19
CA THR A 458 7.75 3.63 17.75
C THR A 458 8.85 2.95 17.00
N GLU A 459 8.52 2.42 15.81
CA GLU A 459 9.47 1.75 14.94
C GLU A 459 9.73 2.57 13.67
N SER A 460 10.97 2.52 13.19
CA SER A 460 11.39 2.92 11.85
C SER A 460 12.20 1.78 11.19
N GLN A 461 12.61 1.97 9.93
CA GLN A 461 13.31 0.94 9.13
C GLN A 461 14.37 0.17 9.96
N TYR A 462 14.45 -1.15 9.70
CA TYR A 462 15.46 -2.04 10.26
C TYR A 462 15.38 -2.20 11.77
N LEU A 463 14.15 -2.24 12.30
CA LEU A 463 13.89 -2.29 13.73
C LEU A 463 14.48 -1.09 14.48
N GLY A 464 14.33 0.11 13.92
CA GLY A 464 14.71 1.37 14.56
C GLY A 464 13.77 1.71 15.71
N LEU A 465 13.85 0.94 16.81
CA LEU A 465 12.90 0.98 17.92
C LEU A 465 13.23 2.08 18.93
N SER A 466 12.24 2.91 19.27
CA SER A 466 12.34 3.98 20.24
C SER A 466 11.15 4.00 21.20
N ARG A 467 11.40 4.37 22.44
CA ARG A 467 10.38 4.69 23.45
C ARG A 467 10.21 6.20 23.53
N LEU A 468 9.00 6.70 23.28
CA LEU A 468 8.65 8.11 23.25
C LEU A 468 7.63 8.42 24.35
N ASN A 469 7.88 9.43 25.19
CA ASN A 469 6.87 9.97 26.11
C ASN A 469 6.16 11.15 25.41
N LEU A 470 4.86 11.03 25.21
CA LEU A 470 4.04 12.00 24.46
C LEU A 470 3.88 13.34 25.18
N LYS A 471 3.88 13.34 26.52
CA LYS A 471 3.77 14.58 27.33
C LYS A 471 5.04 15.40 27.35
N THR A 472 6.19 14.73 27.51
CA THR A 472 7.48 15.41 27.66
C THR A 472 8.24 15.56 26.36
N GLY A 473 7.89 14.77 25.33
CA GLY A 473 8.64 14.66 24.08
C GLY A 473 9.97 13.90 24.22
N GLN A 474 10.27 13.35 25.41
CA GLN A 474 11.50 12.58 25.63
C GLN A 474 11.49 11.30 24.80
N ARG A 475 12.54 11.10 24.02
CA ARG A 475 12.75 9.91 23.19
C ARG A 475 14.01 9.18 23.65
N GLN A 476 13.90 7.86 23.77
CA GLN A 476 15.02 6.96 24.03
C GLN A 476 15.10 5.93 22.92
N ASP A 477 16.27 5.76 22.31
CA ASP A 477 16.56 4.62 21.43
C ASP A 477 16.67 3.36 22.31
N ILE A 478 15.82 2.37 22.03
CA ILE A 478 15.76 1.11 22.77
C ILE A 478 16.00 -0.09 21.85
N ARG A 479 16.59 0.11 20.69
CA ARG A 479 16.92 -0.97 19.76
C ARG A 479 17.74 -2.07 20.48
N PRO A 480 17.40 -3.37 20.31
CA PRO A 480 18.17 -4.44 20.92
C PRO A 480 19.62 -4.50 20.43
N GLY A 481 20.56 -4.95 21.29
CA GLY A 481 21.97 -5.17 21.01
C GLY A 481 22.94 -4.44 21.96
N ASP A 482 24.26 -4.59 21.74
CA ASP A 482 25.29 -3.93 22.55
C ASP A 482 25.36 -2.42 22.22
N PRO A 483 25.13 -1.50 23.19
CA PRO A 483 25.23 -0.07 22.96
C PRO A 483 26.63 0.40 22.50
N LYS A 484 27.66 -0.38 22.75
CA LYS A 484 29.05 -0.10 22.33
C LYS A 484 29.35 -0.54 20.90
N GLY A 485 28.56 -1.49 20.38
CA GLY A 485 28.65 -2.00 19.02
C GLY A 485 27.67 -1.34 18.03
N ARG A 486 27.04 -0.21 18.40
CA ARG A 486 26.06 0.49 17.53
C ARG A 486 26.65 0.79 16.18
N ILE A 487 26.41 -0.10 15.26
CA ILE A 487 26.46 0.18 13.84
C ILE A 487 25.25 1.09 13.60
N SER A 488 25.45 2.41 13.56
CA SER A 488 24.37 3.27 13.13
C SER A 488 23.99 2.82 11.71
N ALA A 489 22.75 2.37 11.51
CA ALA A 489 22.27 1.95 10.21
C ALA A 489 22.54 3.02 9.11
N ARG A 490 22.64 4.29 9.48
CA ARG A 490 23.01 5.40 8.60
C ARG A 490 24.50 5.51 8.25
N ARG A 491 25.42 4.99 9.06
CA ARG A 491 26.87 5.13 8.79
C ARG A 491 27.48 3.94 8.06
N ASN A 492 26.80 2.82 8.00
CA ASN A 492 27.33 1.58 7.41
C ASN A 492 26.67 1.12 6.12
N TRP A 493 25.82 1.94 5.50
CA TRP A 493 25.47 1.73 4.08
C TRP A 493 26.75 1.63 3.23
N ASP A 494 27.77 2.42 3.56
CA ASP A 494 29.07 2.41 2.90
C ASP A 494 29.97 1.22 3.30
N ALA A 495 29.71 0.59 4.44
CA ALA A 495 30.52 -0.51 4.95
C ALA A 495 30.05 -1.91 4.47
N TRP A 496 28.82 -2.01 3.93
CA TRP A 496 28.22 -3.25 3.44
C TRP A 496 28.30 -3.42 1.93
N GLY A 497 29.14 -2.62 1.29
CA GLY A 497 29.41 -2.74 -0.15
C GLY A 497 29.95 -4.13 -0.50
N PRO A 498 29.76 -4.56 -1.77
CA PRO A 498 30.26 -5.85 -2.24
C PRO A 498 31.77 -5.95 -2.06
N GLY A 499 32.25 -7.09 -1.58
CA GLY A 499 33.65 -7.34 -1.27
C GLY A 499 34.09 -7.02 0.16
N ILE A 500 33.22 -6.48 1.00
CA ILE A 500 33.42 -6.48 2.45
C ILE A 500 32.85 -7.80 2.97
N PRO A 501 33.62 -8.65 3.68
CA PRO A 501 33.08 -9.81 4.34
C PRO A 501 31.92 -9.36 5.24
N GLU A 502 30.79 -10.07 5.19
CA GLU A 502 29.80 -9.92 6.26
C GLU A 502 30.57 -10.07 7.57
N PRO A 503 30.50 -9.10 8.52
CA PRO A 503 31.22 -9.27 9.76
C PRO A 503 30.80 -10.62 10.32
N GLU A 504 31.75 -11.38 10.85
CA GLU A 504 31.44 -12.57 11.66
C GLU A 504 30.58 -12.04 12.81
N LEU A 505 29.27 -12.18 12.66
CA LEU A 505 28.24 -11.65 13.55
C LEU A 505 28.12 -12.53 14.78
N GLY A 506 29.25 -12.82 15.41
CA GLY A 506 29.24 -13.34 16.76
C GLY A 506 28.67 -12.27 17.69
N ASN A 507 27.35 -12.34 18.03
CA ASN A 507 26.64 -11.46 18.97
C ASN A 507 26.63 -9.95 18.60
N ALA A 508 27.10 -9.55 17.43
CA ALA A 508 26.99 -8.17 16.95
C ALA A 508 25.61 -7.96 16.30
N MET A 509 24.99 -6.81 16.53
CA MET A 509 23.68 -6.48 16.01
C MET A 509 23.61 -6.54 14.48
N ALA A 510 22.91 -7.52 13.92
CA ALA A 510 22.34 -7.38 12.61
C ALA A 510 21.18 -6.39 12.68
N PRO A 511 21.00 -5.52 11.67
CA PRO A 511 19.76 -4.76 11.54
C PRO A 511 18.59 -5.72 11.33
N GLY A 512 17.40 -5.35 11.80
CA GLY A 512 16.16 -6.09 11.50
C GLY A 512 15.78 -6.00 10.03
N ASN A 513 14.69 -6.67 9.67
CA ASN A 513 14.03 -6.48 8.37
C ASN A 513 13.64 -5.01 8.17
N TRP A 514 13.26 -4.64 6.95
CA TRP A 514 12.70 -3.31 6.65
C TRP A 514 11.54 -2.95 7.59
N ASP A 515 10.59 -3.87 7.77
CA ASP A 515 9.52 -3.86 8.76
C ASP A 515 9.88 -4.95 9.79
N GLY A 516 10.62 -4.58 10.83
CA GLY A 516 11.13 -5.50 11.83
C GLY A 516 10.04 -5.87 12.85
N PRO A 517 9.82 -7.15 13.18
CA PRO A 517 8.73 -7.52 14.06
C PRO A 517 9.06 -7.22 15.52
N PHE A 518 8.12 -6.58 16.24
CA PHE A 518 8.14 -6.47 17.68
C PHE A 518 6.74 -6.50 18.27
N PHE A 519 6.61 -6.90 19.53
CA PHE A 519 5.35 -6.83 20.28
C PHE A 519 5.59 -6.68 21.78
N LEU A 520 4.55 -6.20 22.49
CA LEU A 520 4.49 -6.14 23.95
C LEU A 520 3.81 -7.42 24.47
N SER A 521 4.46 -8.15 25.37
CA SER A 521 3.91 -9.40 25.91
C SER A 521 2.51 -9.19 26.48
N HIS A 522 1.61 -10.15 26.23
CA HIS A 522 0.27 -10.13 26.77
C HIS A 522 0.25 -10.45 28.27
N HIS A 523 1.24 -11.19 28.73
CA HIS A 523 1.32 -11.73 30.08
C HIS A 523 2.12 -10.87 31.05
N ASP A 524 3.04 -10.04 30.56
CA ASP A 524 3.83 -9.09 31.38
C ASP A 524 4.01 -7.76 30.65
N ALA A 525 3.45 -6.71 31.25
CA ALA A 525 3.42 -5.37 30.64
C ALA A 525 4.79 -4.71 30.47
N ASN A 526 5.86 -5.20 31.12
CA ASN A 526 7.21 -4.70 30.97
C ASN A 526 8.04 -5.49 29.94
N THR A 527 7.48 -6.59 29.43
CA THR A 527 8.18 -7.48 28.49
C THR A 527 7.92 -7.10 27.05
N ILE A 528 9.01 -6.97 26.29
CA ILE A 528 9.03 -6.69 24.85
C ILE A 528 9.83 -7.75 24.14
N TYR A 529 9.32 -8.28 23.04
CA TYR A 529 10.06 -9.12 22.11
C TYR A 529 10.31 -8.36 20.81
N ALA A 530 11.50 -8.53 20.23
CA ALA A 530 11.90 -7.84 19.01
C ALA A 530 12.82 -8.70 18.14
N GLY A 531 12.57 -8.73 16.82
CA GLY A 531 13.24 -9.63 15.88
C GLY A 531 14.22 -8.93 14.93
N THR A 532 15.48 -9.38 14.91
CA THR A 532 16.45 -9.15 13.85
C THR A 532 16.67 -10.48 13.09
N ASN A 533 17.89 -11.02 12.91
CA ASN A 533 18.13 -12.46 12.70
C ASN A 533 17.99 -13.24 14.01
N VAL A 534 18.17 -12.54 15.13
CA VAL A 534 18.03 -13.03 16.50
C VAL A 534 16.69 -12.53 17.06
N LEU A 535 15.99 -13.39 17.80
CA LEU A 535 14.89 -12.94 18.64
C LEU A 535 15.46 -12.44 19.97
N TRP A 536 15.02 -11.23 20.35
CA TRP A 536 15.44 -10.54 21.55
C TRP A 536 14.26 -10.40 22.53
N LYS A 537 14.56 -10.53 23.84
CA LYS A 537 13.59 -10.29 24.91
C LYS A 537 14.11 -9.22 25.86
N SER A 538 13.26 -8.25 26.18
CA SER A 538 13.46 -7.27 27.28
C SER A 538 12.40 -7.50 28.33
N ILE A 539 12.74 -7.33 29.62
CA ILE A 539 11.79 -7.39 30.76
C ILE A 539 11.71 -6.05 31.51
N ASP A 540 12.28 -5.01 30.93
CA ASP A 540 12.41 -3.68 31.53
C ASP A 540 12.11 -2.54 30.52
N ASN A 541 11.05 -2.76 29.70
CA ASN A 541 10.57 -1.80 28.71
C ASN A 541 11.65 -1.39 27.70
N GLY A 542 12.48 -2.32 27.26
CA GLY A 542 13.51 -2.10 26.25
C GLY A 542 14.80 -1.48 26.79
N SER A 543 14.99 -1.37 28.11
CA SER A 543 16.20 -0.80 28.67
C SER A 543 17.40 -1.77 28.57
N THR A 544 17.15 -3.06 28.73
CA THR A 544 18.12 -4.15 28.48
C THR A 544 17.51 -5.29 27.68
N TRP A 545 18.36 -6.07 26.99
CA TRP A 545 17.92 -7.14 26.12
C TRP A 545 18.70 -8.44 26.32
N ALA A 546 18.00 -9.55 26.30
CA ALA A 546 18.56 -10.90 26.27
C ALA A 546 18.32 -11.55 24.90
N SER A 547 19.32 -12.23 24.35
CA SER A 547 19.20 -13.01 23.12
C SER A 547 18.50 -14.32 23.37
N LEU A 548 17.52 -14.68 22.54
CA LEU A 548 16.84 -15.97 22.49
C LEU A 548 17.30 -16.85 21.32
N GLY A 549 18.38 -16.45 20.64
CA GLY A 549 19.02 -17.23 19.56
C GLY A 549 18.73 -16.69 18.16
N ASP A 550 19.58 -17.08 17.22
CA ASP A 550 19.43 -16.84 15.79
C ASP A 550 18.48 -17.88 15.20
N LEU A 551 17.34 -17.43 14.69
CA LEU A 551 16.24 -18.27 14.21
C LEU A 551 16.16 -18.37 12.68
N THR A 552 17.19 -17.93 11.97
CA THR A 552 17.28 -17.99 10.50
C THR A 552 17.96 -19.27 10.01
N THR A 553 17.93 -19.55 8.71
CA THR A 553 18.71 -20.65 8.11
C THR A 553 20.20 -20.37 8.10
N LYS A 554 20.64 -19.14 8.40
CA LYS A 554 22.04 -18.69 8.33
C LYS A 554 22.65 -18.81 6.93
N VAL A 555 21.80 -18.75 5.89
CA VAL A 555 22.27 -18.79 4.50
C VAL A 555 23.11 -17.55 4.20
N ASN A 556 24.24 -17.75 3.50
CA ASN A 556 25.03 -16.65 2.99
C ASN A 556 24.42 -16.14 1.68
N ARG A 557 23.80 -14.93 1.69
CA ARG A 557 23.17 -14.36 0.50
C ARG A 557 24.13 -14.12 -0.68
N ARG A 558 25.45 -14.03 -0.42
CA ARG A 558 26.47 -13.88 -1.48
C ARG A 558 26.69 -15.17 -2.28
N GLU A 559 26.17 -16.29 -1.80
CA GLU A 559 26.16 -17.56 -2.54
C GLU A 559 24.90 -17.72 -3.40
N LEU A 560 23.91 -16.86 -3.21
CA LEU A 560 22.66 -16.87 -3.95
C LEU A 560 22.81 -16.08 -5.27
N SER A 561 22.15 -16.56 -6.32
CA SER A 561 22.20 -15.94 -7.64
C SER A 561 20.93 -15.12 -7.94
N ILE A 562 21.11 -14.00 -8.64
CA ILE A 562 20.01 -13.20 -9.22
C ILE A 562 20.20 -13.23 -10.74
N MET A 563 19.16 -13.56 -11.49
CA MET A 563 19.21 -13.73 -12.95
C MET A 563 20.34 -14.66 -13.44
N GLY A 564 20.59 -15.73 -12.66
CA GLY A 564 21.63 -16.74 -12.98
C GLY A 564 23.07 -16.34 -12.66
N GLN A 565 23.30 -15.15 -12.13
CA GLN A 565 24.63 -14.67 -11.75
C GLN A 565 24.71 -14.32 -10.27
N ARG A 566 25.87 -14.47 -9.66
CA ARG A 566 26.12 -13.96 -8.31
C ARG A 566 26.42 -12.47 -8.40
N PRO A 567 25.69 -11.64 -7.62
CA PRO A 567 25.95 -10.20 -7.61
C PRO A 567 27.38 -9.89 -7.13
N GLU A 568 28.02 -8.96 -7.84
CA GLU A 568 29.38 -8.49 -7.57
C GLU A 568 29.41 -7.02 -7.16
N ALA A 569 30.59 -6.54 -6.79
CA ALA A 569 30.81 -5.14 -6.43
C ALA A 569 30.42 -4.14 -7.53
N SER A 570 30.47 -4.56 -8.80
CA SER A 570 30.08 -3.78 -9.97
C SER A 570 28.59 -3.78 -10.27
N THR A 571 27.81 -4.64 -9.62
CA THR A 571 26.36 -4.75 -9.84
C THR A 571 25.67 -3.41 -9.57
N ALA A 572 24.88 -2.94 -10.56
CA ALA A 572 24.16 -1.67 -10.43
C ALA A 572 23.12 -1.74 -9.31
N SER A 573 23.10 -0.71 -8.45
CA SER A 573 22.19 -0.58 -7.33
C SER A 573 22.07 -1.83 -6.43
N LEU A 574 23.17 -2.54 -6.27
CA LEU A 574 23.23 -3.80 -5.52
C LEU A 574 22.56 -3.71 -4.16
N ASP A 575 21.61 -4.63 -3.92
CA ASP A 575 20.89 -4.81 -2.66
C ASP A 575 20.18 -3.56 -2.11
N ASP A 576 19.91 -2.53 -2.93
CA ASP A 576 19.22 -1.32 -2.43
C ASP A 576 17.93 -1.68 -1.69
N GLY A 577 17.82 -1.21 -0.45
CA GLY A 577 16.68 -1.46 0.45
C GLY A 577 16.69 -2.82 1.16
N ILE A 578 17.71 -3.67 0.97
CA ILE A 578 17.85 -4.96 1.65
C ILE A 578 19.25 -5.02 2.30
N PRO A 579 19.45 -4.35 3.44
CA PRO A 579 20.79 -4.28 4.05
C PRO A 579 21.22 -5.62 4.62
N TYR A 580 20.27 -6.45 5.04
CA TYR A 580 20.53 -7.74 5.65
C TYR A 580 19.54 -8.82 5.22
N TYR A 581 20.01 -10.08 5.19
CA TYR A 581 19.24 -11.29 4.94
C TYR A 581 20.04 -12.50 5.42
N PRO A 582 19.44 -13.52 6.07
CA PRO A 582 18.00 -13.59 6.41
C PRO A 582 17.65 -12.91 7.74
N THR A 583 16.37 -12.62 7.95
CA THR A 583 15.83 -11.93 9.13
C THR A 583 14.47 -12.49 9.56
N LEU A 584 14.11 -12.22 10.83
CA LEU A 584 12.75 -12.41 11.33
C LEU A 584 11.82 -11.36 10.69
N THR A 585 10.62 -11.79 10.32
CA THR A 585 9.58 -10.98 9.71
C THR A 585 8.25 -11.02 10.47
N ALA A 586 8.08 -12.04 11.32
CA ALA A 586 6.90 -12.19 12.15
C ALA A 586 7.26 -12.83 13.48
N VAL A 587 6.71 -12.31 14.57
CA VAL A 587 6.80 -12.87 15.92
C VAL A 587 5.49 -12.67 16.67
N ALA A 588 5.09 -13.65 17.48
CA ALA A 588 3.90 -13.53 18.32
C ALA A 588 4.01 -14.41 19.57
N GLU A 589 3.24 -14.09 20.61
CA GLU A 589 3.06 -14.87 21.83
C GLU A 589 1.61 -15.36 21.89
N ASP A 590 1.38 -16.63 22.27
CA ASP A 590 0.04 -17.18 22.52
C ASP A 590 -0.63 -16.40 23.64
N LEU A 591 -1.89 -16.00 23.43
CA LEU A 591 -2.61 -15.10 24.36
C LEU A 591 -3.07 -15.78 25.65
N HIS A 592 -3.03 -17.12 25.71
CA HIS A 592 -3.47 -17.93 26.84
C HIS A 592 -2.32 -18.62 27.57
N THR A 593 -1.19 -18.83 26.89
CA THR A 593 -0.06 -19.65 27.38
C THR A 593 1.21 -18.80 27.41
N PRO A 594 1.62 -18.29 28.58
CA PRO A 594 2.84 -17.49 28.71
C PRO A 594 4.07 -18.25 28.19
N GLY A 595 4.92 -17.56 27.41
CA GLY A 595 6.15 -18.12 26.87
C GLY A 595 5.98 -19.10 25.72
N MET A 596 4.76 -19.28 25.21
CA MET A 596 4.51 -19.97 23.96
C MET A 596 4.66 -18.99 22.80
N LEU A 597 5.74 -19.12 22.03
CA LEU A 597 6.15 -18.16 21.01
C LEU A 597 6.12 -18.77 19.62
N TYR A 598 5.77 -17.93 18.64
CA TYR A 598 5.83 -18.20 17.20
C TYR A 598 6.83 -17.24 16.54
N ALA A 599 7.67 -17.75 15.66
CA ALA A 599 8.64 -16.95 14.91
C ALA A 599 8.66 -17.36 13.44
N GLY A 600 8.67 -16.38 12.55
CA GLY A 600 8.71 -16.54 11.10
C GLY A 600 9.79 -15.68 10.47
N THR A 601 10.36 -16.14 9.36
CA THR A 601 11.50 -15.50 8.69
C THR A 601 11.22 -15.21 7.22
N ASP A 602 12.06 -14.35 6.62
CA ASP A 602 12.05 -14.06 5.18
C ASP A 602 12.71 -15.16 4.33
N ASP A 603 13.43 -16.08 4.94
CA ASP A 603 14.02 -17.27 4.29
C ASP A 603 13.19 -18.55 4.50
N GLY A 604 11.97 -18.41 5.04
CA GLY A 604 10.92 -19.42 5.00
C GLY A 604 10.90 -20.39 6.19
N LEU A 605 11.52 -20.07 7.32
CA LEU A 605 11.37 -20.86 8.54
C LEU A 605 10.16 -20.41 9.37
N LEU A 606 9.37 -21.37 9.83
CA LEU A 606 8.37 -21.21 10.87
C LEU A 606 8.77 -22.04 12.07
N GLN A 607 8.99 -21.39 13.21
CA GLN A 607 9.48 -22.02 14.42
C GLN A 607 8.57 -21.71 15.61
N VAL A 608 8.49 -22.64 16.56
CA VAL A 608 7.71 -22.48 17.78
C VAL A 608 8.54 -22.82 19.01
N SER A 609 8.34 -22.10 20.10
CA SER A 609 8.91 -22.35 21.41
C SER A 609 7.81 -22.47 22.45
N GLY A 610 7.88 -23.47 23.32
CA GLY A 610 6.95 -23.66 24.45
C GLY A 610 7.59 -23.34 25.81
N ASP A 611 8.79 -22.77 25.83
CA ASP A 611 9.61 -22.56 27.01
C ASP A 611 10.24 -21.16 27.07
N ASP A 612 9.50 -20.16 26.58
CA ASP A 612 9.91 -18.75 26.59
C ASP A 612 11.19 -18.50 25.76
N GLY A 613 11.32 -19.22 24.63
CA GLY A 613 12.41 -19.06 23.69
C GLY A 613 13.72 -19.74 24.06
N GLN A 614 13.74 -20.61 25.09
CA GLN A 614 14.93 -21.34 25.46
C GLN A 614 15.26 -22.46 24.45
N THR A 615 14.22 -23.11 23.89
CA THR A 615 14.35 -24.07 22.80
C THR A 615 13.34 -23.78 21.69
N TRP A 616 13.73 -24.05 20.44
CA TRP A 616 12.93 -23.81 19.26
C TRP A 616 12.75 -25.07 18.43
N ASN A 617 11.55 -25.29 17.91
CA ASN A 617 11.21 -26.40 17.03
C ASN A 617 10.83 -25.82 15.65
N ASP A 618 11.55 -26.23 14.60
CA ASP A 618 11.18 -25.96 13.22
C ASP A 618 9.95 -26.80 12.85
N VAL A 619 8.84 -26.11 12.55
CA VAL A 619 7.56 -26.71 12.17
C VAL A 619 7.18 -26.36 10.73
N THR A 620 8.10 -25.82 9.93
CA THR A 620 7.88 -25.40 8.55
C THR A 620 7.29 -26.52 7.69
N SER A 621 7.76 -27.77 7.87
CA SER A 621 7.28 -28.93 7.13
C SER A 621 5.80 -29.27 7.40
N ALA A 622 5.24 -28.82 8.51
CA ALA A 622 3.83 -29.03 8.85
C ALA A 622 2.87 -28.18 8.01
N LEU A 623 3.36 -27.15 7.31
CA LEU A 623 2.56 -26.32 6.40
C LEU A 623 2.24 -27.02 5.06
N GLY A 624 2.73 -28.22 4.82
CA GLY A 624 2.30 -29.11 3.75
C GLY A 624 2.45 -28.52 2.33
N GLY A 625 3.68 -28.43 1.81
CA GLY A 625 3.92 -28.06 0.41
C GLY A 625 4.16 -26.56 0.17
N LEU A 626 4.42 -25.79 1.22
CA LEU A 626 4.90 -24.41 1.08
C LEU A 626 6.20 -24.38 0.25
N PRO A 627 6.32 -23.53 -0.76
CA PRO A 627 7.56 -23.35 -1.49
C PRO A 627 8.71 -22.92 -0.55
N LYS A 628 9.95 -23.29 -0.88
CA LYS A 628 11.12 -22.86 -0.10
C LYS A 628 11.28 -21.34 -0.18
N GLU A 629 11.91 -20.76 0.84
CA GLU A 629 12.20 -19.30 0.90
C GLU A 629 10.94 -18.43 0.84
N THR A 630 9.79 -18.97 1.29
CA THR A 630 8.52 -18.26 1.33
C THR A 630 8.44 -17.38 2.56
N TRP A 631 8.15 -16.10 2.38
CA TRP A 631 8.12 -15.09 3.42
C TRP A 631 6.96 -15.29 4.41
N ILE A 632 7.26 -15.54 5.69
CA ILE A 632 6.26 -15.59 6.77
C ILE A 632 5.89 -14.15 7.16
N ASN A 633 4.65 -13.72 6.92
CA ASN A 633 4.29 -12.31 7.01
C ASN A 633 3.72 -11.88 8.35
N THR A 634 2.79 -12.64 8.93
CA THR A 634 2.17 -12.28 10.22
C THR A 634 1.57 -13.50 10.90
N PHE A 635 1.59 -13.50 12.24
CA PHE A 635 0.86 -14.44 13.09
C PHE A 635 -0.32 -13.72 13.78
N GLU A 636 -1.39 -14.45 14.00
CA GLU A 636 -2.53 -14.05 14.81
C GLU A 636 -2.88 -15.17 15.79
N PRO A 637 -2.37 -15.14 17.02
CA PRO A 637 -2.81 -16.04 18.09
C PRO A 637 -4.27 -15.78 18.45
N SER A 638 -5.05 -16.84 18.63
CA SER A 638 -6.48 -16.76 18.93
C SER A 638 -6.75 -16.09 20.26
N THR A 639 -7.72 -15.18 20.27
CA THR A 639 -8.27 -14.60 21.52
C THR A 639 -9.20 -15.56 22.27
N HIS A 640 -9.68 -16.63 21.63
CA HIS A 640 -10.71 -17.53 22.15
C HIS A 640 -10.18 -18.88 22.61
N THR A 641 -9.09 -19.38 22.00
CA THR A 641 -8.68 -20.79 22.17
C THR A 641 -7.17 -20.91 22.30
N ALA A 642 -6.71 -21.44 23.45
CA ALA A 642 -5.30 -21.75 23.64
C ALA A 642 -4.79 -22.74 22.59
N GLY A 643 -3.62 -22.46 22.02
CA GLY A 643 -2.98 -23.28 21.00
C GLY A 643 -3.50 -23.09 19.58
N ARG A 644 -4.58 -22.32 19.41
CA ARG A 644 -4.99 -21.86 18.09
C ARG A 644 -4.20 -20.63 17.70
N ALA A 645 -3.68 -20.65 16.48
CA ALA A 645 -3.11 -19.46 15.84
C ALA A 645 -3.32 -19.53 14.32
N TYR A 646 -3.26 -18.38 13.71
CA TYR A 646 -3.32 -18.22 12.25
C TYR A 646 -1.99 -17.66 11.75
N VAL A 647 -1.64 -17.97 10.51
CA VAL A 647 -0.49 -17.39 9.84
C VAL A 647 -0.86 -16.99 8.42
N ALA A 648 -0.57 -15.74 8.07
CA ALA A 648 -0.62 -15.24 6.70
C ALA A 648 0.80 -15.20 6.14
N ILE A 649 0.96 -15.77 4.96
CA ILE A 649 2.23 -16.00 4.28
C ILE A 649 2.12 -15.44 2.88
N ASN A 650 3.20 -14.88 2.34
CA ASN A 650 3.22 -14.45 0.95
C ASN A 650 4.51 -14.86 0.24
N ASN A 651 4.44 -15.06 -1.06
CA ASN A 651 5.57 -15.53 -1.85
C ASN A 651 5.79 -14.70 -3.15
N TYR A 652 5.15 -13.55 -3.28
CA TYR A 652 5.26 -12.70 -4.46
C TYR A 652 6.71 -12.27 -4.75
N ARG A 653 7.57 -12.18 -3.71
CA ARG A 653 9.01 -11.90 -3.86
C ARG A 653 9.77 -13.01 -4.57
N ASN A 654 9.18 -14.18 -4.71
CA ASN A 654 9.63 -15.30 -5.53
C ASN A 654 8.80 -15.46 -6.82
N ASN A 655 8.03 -14.41 -7.19
CA ASN A 655 7.15 -14.39 -8.36
C ASN A 655 5.99 -15.41 -8.28
N ASP A 656 5.55 -15.71 -7.07
CA ASP A 656 4.45 -16.60 -6.77
C ASP A 656 3.35 -15.81 -6.04
N PHE A 657 2.21 -15.67 -6.67
CA PHE A 657 1.08 -14.85 -6.20
C PHE A 657 -0.07 -15.70 -5.65
N ALA A 658 0.21 -16.95 -5.27
CA ALA A 658 -0.76 -17.83 -4.65
C ALA A 658 -1.14 -17.34 -3.22
N ASN A 659 -2.30 -17.80 -2.77
CA ASN A 659 -2.79 -17.51 -1.42
C ASN A 659 -2.21 -18.53 -0.45
N TYR A 660 -1.66 -18.05 0.65
CA TYR A 660 -1.08 -18.89 1.69
C TYR A 660 -1.57 -18.43 3.06
N ILE A 661 -2.61 -19.10 3.57
CA ILE A 661 -3.21 -18.81 4.87
C ILE A 661 -3.45 -20.12 5.59
N TYR A 662 -2.95 -20.24 6.82
CA TYR A 662 -3.05 -21.48 7.59
C TYR A 662 -3.53 -21.22 9.00
N ARG A 663 -4.10 -22.26 9.62
CA ARG A 663 -4.54 -22.32 11.02
C ARG A 663 -3.92 -23.53 11.72
N THR A 664 -3.51 -23.35 12.96
CA THR A 664 -3.18 -24.43 13.90
C THR A 664 -4.18 -24.47 15.04
N GLU A 665 -4.39 -25.64 15.64
CA GLU A 665 -5.21 -25.83 16.85
C GLU A 665 -4.36 -26.47 17.99
N ASP A 666 -3.06 -26.67 17.78
CA ASP A 666 -2.19 -27.47 18.65
C ASP A 666 -0.81 -26.85 18.88
N TYR A 667 -0.75 -25.50 18.96
CA TYR A 667 0.48 -24.73 19.14
C TYR A 667 1.48 -24.89 17.99
N GLY A 668 0.99 -24.98 16.76
CA GLY A 668 1.83 -25.05 15.57
C GLY A 668 2.40 -26.42 15.22
N LYS A 669 2.00 -27.49 15.90
CA LYS A 669 2.45 -28.86 15.56
C LYS A 669 1.88 -29.33 14.24
N THR A 670 0.63 -28.97 13.96
CA THR A 670 -0.06 -29.20 12.68
C THR A 670 -0.69 -27.90 12.17
N TRP A 671 -0.73 -27.78 10.84
CA TRP A 671 -1.32 -26.62 10.16
C TRP A 671 -2.27 -27.07 9.07
N GLU A 672 -3.40 -26.41 8.96
CA GLU A 672 -4.44 -26.61 7.95
C GLU A 672 -4.56 -25.34 7.08
N SER A 673 -4.57 -25.51 5.76
CA SER A 673 -4.89 -24.38 4.86
C SER A 673 -6.33 -23.95 5.05
N ILE A 674 -6.54 -22.64 5.17
CA ILE A 674 -7.85 -22.00 5.26
C ILE A 674 -8.07 -21.00 4.11
N GLU A 675 -7.40 -21.21 2.97
CA GLU A 675 -7.64 -20.38 1.78
C GLU A 675 -9.05 -20.51 1.21
N GLY A 676 -9.72 -21.66 1.49
CA GLY A 676 -11.12 -21.90 1.09
C GLY A 676 -11.37 -21.60 -0.38
N ASP A 677 -12.35 -20.72 -0.61
CA ASP A 677 -12.74 -20.23 -1.94
C ASP A 677 -12.22 -18.81 -2.24
N LEU A 678 -11.19 -18.35 -1.51
CA LEU A 678 -10.57 -17.05 -1.75
C LEU A 678 -10.10 -16.95 -3.21
N PRO A 679 -10.45 -15.89 -3.96
CA PRO A 679 -10.03 -15.76 -5.35
C PRO A 679 -8.50 -15.80 -5.49
N ALA A 680 -8.02 -16.44 -6.53
CA ALA A 680 -6.59 -16.56 -6.81
C ALA A 680 -5.92 -15.17 -6.98
N GLY A 681 -4.67 -15.05 -6.54
CA GLY A 681 -3.91 -13.81 -6.64
C GLY A 681 -4.22 -12.76 -5.56
N ARG A 682 -4.99 -13.14 -4.53
CA ARG A 682 -5.23 -12.32 -3.34
C ARG A 682 -4.12 -12.55 -2.32
N VAL A 683 -2.93 -12.01 -2.62
CA VAL A 683 -1.74 -12.17 -1.77
C VAL A 683 -2.03 -11.63 -0.37
N ALA A 684 -1.98 -12.53 0.64
CA ALA A 684 -2.29 -12.20 2.02
C ALA A 684 -1.26 -11.23 2.63
N ARG A 685 -1.76 -10.19 3.32
CA ARG A 685 -0.97 -9.19 4.04
C ARG A 685 -1.12 -9.33 5.55
N THR A 686 -2.35 -9.44 6.02
CA THR A 686 -2.67 -9.54 7.45
C THR A 686 -3.96 -10.33 7.64
N LEU A 687 -4.05 -11.02 8.79
CA LEU A 687 -5.27 -11.72 9.20
C LEU A 687 -5.54 -11.40 10.66
N ARG A 688 -6.82 -11.23 11.03
CA ARG A 688 -7.26 -11.07 12.42
C ARG A 688 -8.47 -11.94 12.71
N GLU A 689 -8.48 -12.57 13.91
CA GLU A 689 -9.65 -13.21 14.49
C GLU A 689 -10.50 -12.15 15.22
N ASP A 690 -11.83 -12.17 15.04
CA ASP A 690 -12.69 -11.23 15.74
C ASP A 690 -12.68 -11.53 17.26
N PRO A 691 -12.53 -10.51 18.13
CA PRO A 691 -12.40 -10.71 19.57
C PRO A 691 -13.68 -11.21 20.26
N LYS A 692 -14.86 -11.18 19.59
CA LYS A 692 -16.14 -11.63 20.12
C LYS A 692 -16.69 -12.88 19.43
N ASN A 693 -16.34 -13.08 18.15
CA ASN A 693 -16.82 -14.24 17.38
C ASN A 693 -15.66 -15.06 16.82
N PRO A 694 -15.34 -16.25 17.38
CA PRO A 694 -14.23 -17.09 16.93
C PRO A 694 -14.41 -17.67 15.51
N ASN A 695 -15.56 -17.48 14.88
CA ASN A 695 -15.79 -17.92 13.51
C ASN A 695 -15.59 -16.79 12.49
N LEU A 696 -15.51 -15.54 12.95
CA LEU A 696 -15.32 -14.37 12.10
C LEU A 696 -13.84 -14.03 11.98
N LEU A 697 -13.35 -14.04 10.74
CA LEU A 697 -11.99 -13.67 10.38
C LEU A 697 -12.02 -12.49 9.42
N TYR A 698 -11.03 -11.61 9.53
CA TYR A 698 -10.77 -10.51 8.59
C TYR A 698 -9.41 -10.72 7.93
N LEU A 699 -9.37 -10.66 6.62
CA LEU A 699 -8.15 -10.86 5.83
C LEU A 699 -7.89 -9.64 4.95
N GLY A 700 -6.82 -8.92 5.26
CA GLY A 700 -6.26 -7.89 4.39
C GLY A 700 -5.36 -8.50 3.33
N THR A 701 -5.59 -8.15 2.08
CA THR A 701 -4.80 -8.65 0.94
C THR A 701 -4.21 -7.49 0.14
N GLU A 702 -3.37 -7.81 -0.85
CA GLU A 702 -2.88 -6.82 -1.83
C GLU A 702 -4.01 -6.19 -2.63
N ILE A 703 -5.11 -6.92 -2.83
CA ILE A 703 -6.25 -6.46 -3.61
C ILE A 703 -7.54 -6.85 -2.87
N GLY A 704 -8.04 -5.95 -2.03
CA GLY A 704 -9.29 -6.10 -1.31
C GLY A 704 -9.18 -6.60 0.13
N LEU A 705 -10.25 -6.37 0.87
CA LEU A 705 -10.50 -6.85 2.22
C LEU A 705 -11.52 -7.98 2.17
N PHE A 706 -11.23 -9.10 2.81
CA PHE A 706 -12.12 -10.26 2.85
C PHE A 706 -12.53 -10.60 4.27
N ILE A 707 -13.74 -11.13 4.44
CA ILE A 707 -14.21 -11.70 5.71
C ILE A 707 -14.63 -13.15 5.52
N SER A 708 -14.48 -13.94 6.58
CA SER A 708 -15.05 -15.27 6.69
C SER A 708 -15.86 -15.39 7.98
N ILE A 709 -17.06 -15.99 7.94
CA ILE A 709 -17.88 -16.27 9.14
C ILE A 709 -17.85 -17.72 9.55
N ASP A 710 -16.98 -18.51 8.98
CA ASP A 710 -16.84 -19.95 9.19
C ASP A 710 -15.38 -20.41 9.33
N ARG A 711 -14.52 -19.51 9.84
CA ARG A 711 -13.09 -19.77 10.12
C ARG A 711 -12.26 -20.10 8.88
N GLY A 712 -12.53 -19.43 7.75
CA GLY A 712 -11.75 -19.53 6.53
C GLY A 712 -12.19 -20.64 5.58
N GLN A 713 -13.37 -21.26 5.77
CA GLN A 713 -13.90 -22.19 4.78
C GLN A 713 -14.41 -21.46 3.55
N HIS A 714 -15.08 -20.31 3.75
CA HIS A 714 -15.56 -19.43 2.69
C HIS A 714 -15.15 -18.00 2.99
N TRP A 715 -14.79 -17.27 1.93
CA TRP A 715 -14.39 -15.88 1.98
C TRP A 715 -15.25 -14.99 1.10
N VAL A 716 -15.60 -13.81 1.57
CA VAL A 716 -16.34 -12.81 0.81
C VAL A 716 -15.65 -11.45 0.92
N GLU A 717 -15.59 -10.71 -0.18
CA GLU A 717 -15.02 -9.37 -0.20
C GLU A 717 -15.94 -8.38 0.54
N LEU A 718 -15.39 -7.68 1.55
CA LEU A 718 -16.03 -6.55 2.20
C LEU A 718 -15.64 -5.27 1.44
N LYS A 719 -16.27 -5.03 0.31
CA LYS A 719 -15.99 -3.87 -0.54
C LYS A 719 -16.74 -2.63 -0.09
N SER A 720 -18.05 -2.70 0.05
CA SER A 720 -18.91 -1.56 0.37
C SER A 720 -18.58 -0.32 -0.49
N ASN A 721 -18.27 0.81 0.14
CA ASN A 721 -17.88 2.06 -0.52
C ASN A 721 -16.36 2.24 -0.69
N MET A 722 -15.56 1.19 -0.42
CA MET A 722 -14.10 1.27 -0.57
C MET A 722 -13.67 1.07 -2.03
N PRO A 723 -12.63 1.79 -2.49
CA PRO A 723 -11.97 1.48 -3.75
C PRO A 723 -11.15 0.19 -3.66
N THR A 724 -10.64 -0.29 -4.79
CA THR A 724 -9.66 -1.39 -4.82
C THR A 724 -8.35 -0.92 -4.20
N LEU A 725 -7.91 -1.56 -3.10
CA LEU A 725 -6.76 -1.14 -2.29
C LEU A 725 -6.00 -2.33 -1.70
N PRO A 726 -4.71 -2.15 -1.36
CA PRO A 726 -3.99 -3.05 -0.47
C PRO A 726 -4.31 -2.72 0.99
N PHE A 727 -4.61 -3.75 1.76
CA PHE A 727 -4.85 -3.68 3.20
C PHE A 727 -3.67 -4.32 3.93
N ASN A 728 -2.71 -3.50 4.35
CA ASN A 728 -1.48 -4.00 4.93
C ASN A 728 -1.65 -4.44 6.38
N ASP A 729 -2.52 -3.77 7.13
CA ASP A 729 -2.83 -4.13 8.51
C ASP A 729 -4.26 -3.69 8.91
N LEU A 730 -4.78 -4.29 9.97
CA LEU A 730 -6.09 -3.96 10.53
C LEU A 730 -6.16 -4.32 12.01
N VAL A 731 -7.05 -3.65 12.73
CA VAL A 731 -7.31 -3.92 14.15
C VAL A 731 -8.78 -3.71 14.47
N ILE A 732 -9.34 -4.57 15.32
CA ILE A 732 -10.70 -4.39 15.88
C ILE A 732 -10.56 -3.74 17.24
N HIS A 733 -11.15 -2.54 17.43
CA HIS A 733 -11.10 -1.84 18.72
C HIS A 733 -11.92 -2.61 19.78
N PRO A 734 -11.31 -3.04 20.89
CA PRO A 734 -11.97 -3.99 21.80
C PRO A 734 -13.19 -3.41 22.54
N ARG A 735 -13.21 -2.09 22.83
CA ARG A 735 -14.30 -1.39 23.51
C ARG A 735 -15.36 -0.93 22.52
N ASP A 736 -14.96 -0.14 21.50
CA ASP A 736 -15.88 0.55 20.60
C ASP A 736 -16.37 -0.36 19.48
N ASN A 737 -15.69 -1.50 19.29
CA ASN A 737 -16.09 -2.52 18.32
C ASN A 737 -16.01 -2.02 16.86
N ASP A 738 -15.03 -1.16 16.59
CA ASP A 738 -14.75 -0.61 15.28
C ASP A 738 -13.66 -1.41 14.59
N LEU A 739 -13.80 -1.62 13.28
CA LEU A 739 -12.75 -2.20 12.44
C LEU A 739 -11.95 -1.06 11.80
N VAL A 740 -10.70 -0.90 12.23
CA VAL A 740 -9.76 0.10 11.74
C VAL A 740 -8.82 -0.52 10.71
N LEU A 741 -8.73 0.06 9.54
CA LEU A 741 -8.05 -0.47 8.38
C LEU A 741 -6.89 0.44 7.96
N ALA A 742 -5.67 -0.09 7.95
CA ALA A 742 -4.49 0.57 7.40
C ALA A 742 -4.34 0.23 5.92
N THR A 743 -4.67 1.17 5.03
CA THR A 743 -4.53 0.98 3.60
C THR A 743 -3.19 1.51 3.09
N HIS A 744 -2.64 0.86 2.08
CA HIS A 744 -1.40 1.33 1.47
C HIS A 744 -1.70 2.20 0.24
N GLY A 745 -2.21 3.43 0.47
CA GLY A 745 -2.50 4.38 -0.61
C GLY A 745 -3.76 5.24 -0.47
N ARG A 746 -4.58 5.02 0.56
CA ARG A 746 -5.79 5.82 0.83
C ARG A 746 -5.99 6.10 2.33
N GLY A 747 -4.90 6.13 3.10
CA GLY A 747 -4.96 6.44 4.52
C GLY A 747 -5.66 5.36 5.35
N VAL A 748 -6.29 5.80 6.44
CA VAL A 748 -7.03 4.95 7.37
C VAL A 748 -8.52 5.00 7.08
N TRP A 749 -9.15 3.81 7.09
CA TRP A 749 -10.60 3.66 7.00
C TRP A 749 -11.14 3.00 8.27
N ILE A 750 -12.37 3.34 8.66
CA ILE A 750 -13.05 2.76 9.82
C ILE A 750 -14.44 2.27 9.43
N LEU A 751 -14.74 1.01 9.76
CA LEU A 751 -16.11 0.52 9.85
C LEU A 751 -16.53 0.59 11.31
N ASP A 752 -17.34 1.59 11.64
CA ASP A 752 -17.86 1.76 12.99
C ASP A 752 -18.81 0.61 13.34
N HIS A 753 -18.73 0.07 14.55
CA HIS A 753 -19.62 -0.93 15.13
C HIS A 753 -19.84 -2.18 14.26
N VAL A 754 -18.93 -3.15 14.33
CA VAL A 754 -19.01 -4.40 13.55
C VAL A 754 -20.00 -5.44 14.11
N ASN A 755 -20.92 -5.03 14.97
CA ASN A 755 -21.88 -5.92 15.66
C ASN A 755 -22.62 -6.84 14.68
N ALA A 756 -23.10 -6.27 13.55
CA ALA A 756 -23.81 -7.05 12.54
C ALA A 756 -22.97 -8.18 11.96
N LEU A 757 -21.67 -7.93 11.70
CA LEU A 757 -20.74 -8.96 11.20
C LEU A 757 -20.48 -10.03 12.28
N GLN A 758 -20.37 -9.63 13.54
CA GLN A 758 -20.11 -10.54 14.66
C GLN A 758 -21.28 -11.49 14.94
N GLU A 759 -22.51 -11.03 14.74
CA GLU A 759 -23.72 -11.82 14.94
C GLU A 759 -24.15 -12.59 13.69
N LEU A 760 -23.66 -12.19 12.50
CA LEU A 760 -24.01 -12.83 11.24
C LEU A 760 -23.62 -14.31 11.25
N SER A 761 -24.56 -15.15 10.88
CA SER A 761 -24.38 -16.61 10.87
C SER A 761 -25.26 -17.26 9.80
N PRO A 762 -24.96 -18.49 9.38
CA PRO A 762 -25.82 -19.22 8.46
C PRO A 762 -27.28 -19.33 8.93
N ALA A 763 -27.53 -19.35 10.24
CA ALA A 763 -28.86 -19.38 10.82
C ALA A 763 -29.63 -18.06 10.64
N ILE A 764 -28.94 -16.91 10.77
CA ILE A 764 -29.51 -15.59 10.53
C ILE A 764 -29.82 -15.40 9.04
N LEU A 765 -28.95 -15.85 8.15
CA LEU A 765 -29.15 -15.75 6.71
C LEU A 765 -30.38 -16.52 6.19
N GLN A 766 -30.90 -17.48 6.95
CA GLN A 766 -32.15 -18.19 6.62
C GLN A 766 -33.42 -17.46 7.11
N GLN A 767 -33.32 -16.50 8.00
CA GLN A 767 -34.45 -15.71 8.49
C GLN A 767 -34.91 -14.71 7.41
N GLN A 768 -36.19 -14.35 7.42
CA GLN A 768 -36.73 -13.31 6.52
C GLN A 768 -36.14 -11.93 6.85
N ALA A 769 -35.92 -11.63 8.13
CA ALA A 769 -35.28 -10.45 8.62
C ALA A 769 -34.61 -10.72 9.97
N ALA A 770 -33.57 -9.97 10.30
CA ALA A 770 -32.95 -9.97 11.62
C ALA A 770 -32.55 -8.54 12.00
N LEU A 771 -32.69 -8.19 13.27
CA LEU A 771 -32.20 -6.97 13.88
C LEU A 771 -31.00 -7.34 14.75
N PHE A 772 -29.88 -6.62 14.60
CA PHE A 772 -28.66 -6.87 15.34
C PHE A 772 -28.57 -6.04 16.62
N SER A 773 -27.68 -6.39 17.54
CA SER A 773 -27.46 -5.62 18.76
C SER A 773 -26.96 -4.20 18.42
N ILE A 774 -27.47 -3.24 19.19
CA ILE A 774 -27.20 -1.83 19.00
C ILE A 774 -26.23 -1.38 20.10
N SER A 775 -25.14 -0.74 19.72
CA SER A 775 -24.20 -0.15 20.67
C SER A 775 -24.82 1.07 21.37
N ASP A 776 -24.32 1.39 22.57
CA ASP A 776 -24.69 2.62 23.26
C ASP A 776 -24.36 3.83 22.37
N ALA A 777 -25.25 4.82 22.37
CA ALA A 777 -25.11 6.04 21.58
C ALA A 777 -25.11 7.27 22.48
N GLU A 778 -24.27 8.24 22.15
CA GLU A 778 -24.12 9.47 22.93
C GLU A 778 -24.72 10.68 22.21
N ILE A 779 -25.31 11.60 22.97
CA ILE A 779 -25.72 12.90 22.47
C ILE A 779 -24.49 13.82 22.51
N ILE A 780 -23.88 14.02 21.35
CA ILE A 780 -22.68 14.87 21.20
C ILE A 780 -23.11 16.28 20.78
N ASN A 781 -22.66 17.28 21.52
CA ASN A 781 -22.76 18.68 21.12
C ASN A 781 -21.48 19.07 20.39
N TYR A 782 -21.52 19.00 19.06
CA TYR A 782 -20.37 19.35 18.24
C TYR A 782 -20.04 20.84 18.34
N LEU A 783 -18.78 21.15 18.51
CA LEU A 783 -18.25 22.50 18.44
C LEU A 783 -18.21 22.95 16.97
N ASP A 784 -18.90 24.03 16.69
CA ASP A 784 -18.77 24.76 15.41
C ASP A 784 -17.77 25.91 15.58
N ASN A 785 -16.62 25.80 14.93
CA ASN A 785 -15.56 26.82 15.01
C ASN A 785 -15.91 28.08 14.21
N GLY A 786 -16.92 28.01 13.32
CA GLY A 786 -17.31 29.09 12.42
C GLY A 786 -16.20 29.57 11.48
N ALA A 787 -15.14 28.77 11.32
CA ALA A 787 -13.97 29.12 10.51
C ALA A 787 -14.26 28.87 9.02
N HIS A 788 -13.79 29.79 8.18
CA HIS A 788 -13.84 29.62 6.73
C HIS A 788 -12.47 29.14 6.23
N THR A 789 -12.34 27.86 5.94
CA THR A 789 -11.07 27.20 5.55
C THR A 789 -10.92 27.00 4.03
N GLY A 790 -12.02 27.13 3.26
CA GLY A 790 -12.05 26.82 1.82
C GLY A 790 -11.97 25.32 1.54
N ASP A 791 -11.84 24.97 0.25
CA ASP A 791 -11.91 23.57 -0.21
C ASP A 791 -10.53 22.86 -0.26
N MET A 792 -9.42 23.61 -0.15
CA MET A 792 -8.07 23.03 -0.07
C MET A 792 -7.76 22.41 1.31
N TYR A 793 -8.78 22.10 2.08
CA TYR A 793 -8.64 21.63 3.45
C TYR A 793 -9.27 20.26 3.58
N TYR A 794 -8.44 19.26 3.93
CA TYR A 794 -8.94 17.92 4.14
C TYR A 794 -9.74 17.82 5.44
N ARG A 795 -10.88 17.13 5.35
CA ARG A 795 -11.73 16.80 6.51
C ARG A 795 -12.03 15.32 6.49
N GLY A 796 -11.44 14.56 7.44
CA GLY A 796 -11.81 13.19 7.71
C GLY A 796 -13.19 13.13 8.37
N GLU A 797 -13.97 12.13 8.02
CA GLU A 797 -15.35 12.00 8.50
C GLU A 797 -15.39 11.56 9.98
N ASN A 798 -16.24 12.20 10.79
CA ASN A 798 -16.67 11.67 12.08
C ASN A 798 -17.66 10.52 11.87
N PRO A 799 -17.89 9.64 12.88
CA PRO A 799 -19.00 8.70 12.86
C PRO A 799 -20.32 9.43 12.60
N ALA A 800 -21.26 8.77 11.93
CA ALA A 800 -22.60 9.31 11.75
C ALA A 800 -23.28 9.50 13.10
N PHE A 801 -23.87 10.69 13.35
CA PHE A 801 -24.48 11.03 14.62
C PHE A 801 -25.71 10.17 14.92
N GLY A 802 -25.80 9.64 16.15
CA GLY A 802 -26.96 8.90 16.64
C GLY A 802 -26.68 7.43 16.95
N ALA A 803 -27.74 6.65 17.15
CA ALA A 803 -27.62 5.21 17.33
C ALA A 803 -27.62 4.49 15.97
N ALA A 804 -26.56 3.76 15.68
CA ALA A 804 -26.46 2.91 14.50
C ALA A 804 -27.32 1.65 14.71
N ILE A 805 -28.28 1.44 13.83
CA ILE A 805 -29.21 0.31 13.87
C ILE A 805 -28.99 -0.52 12.62
N ASP A 806 -28.41 -1.70 12.80
CA ASP A 806 -28.14 -2.64 11.73
C ASP A 806 -29.23 -3.71 11.66
N TYR A 807 -29.67 -4.03 10.44
CA TYR A 807 -30.60 -5.12 10.20
C TYR A 807 -30.34 -5.82 8.87
N TYR A 808 -30.81 -7.04 8.79
CA TYR A 808 -30.72 -7.90 7.60
C TYR A 808 -32.12 -8.13 7.01
N LEU A 809 -32.21 -8.08 5.68
CA LEU A 809 -33.37 -8.55 4.92
C LEU A 809 -32.92 -9.63 3.93
N LYS A 810 -33.56 -10.79 3.99
CA LYS A 810 -33.29 -11.88 3.04
C LYS A 810 -33.68 -11.51 1.62
N ASP A 811 -34.88 -10.96 1.48
CA ASP A 811 -35.47 -10.52 0.22
C ASP A 811 -35.85 -9.05 0.26
N SER A 812 -35.90 -8.40 -0.90
CA SER A 812 -36.43 -7.05 -1.00
C SER A 812 -37.95 -7.07 -0.72
N VAL A 813 -38.44 -6.10 0.02
CA VAL A 813 -39.86 -5.95 0.39
C VAL A 813 -40.43 -4.65 -0.14
N ALA A 814 -41.78 -4.52 -0.14
CA ALA A 814 -42.40 -3.24 -0.45
C ALA A 814 -42.06 -2.19 0.63
N GLU A 815 -42.01 -0.90 0.27
CA GLU A 815 -41.62 0.17 1.19
C GLU A 815 -42.57 0.28 2.40
N ASP A 816 -43.85 0.01 2.20
CA ASP A 816 -44.88 -0.01 3.25
C ASP A 816 -44.93 -1.32 4.05
N ALA A 817 -44.16 -2.33 3.63
CA ALA A 817 -44.11 -3.62 4.31
C ALA A 817 -43.00 -3.71 5.39
N ILE A 818 -42.22 -2.66 5.57
CA ILE A 818 -41.13 -2.61 6.56
C ILE A 818 -41.27 -1.33 7.40
N SER A 819 -41.11 -1.46 8.73
CA SER A 819 -41.03 -0.34 9.66
C SER A 819 -40.02 -0.62 10.78
N LEU A 820 -39.34 0.46 11.22
CA LEU A 820 -38.45 0.45 12.36
C LEU A 820 -38.88 1.52 13.35
N SER A 821 -39.38 1.09 14.49
CA SER A 821 -39.96 1.97 15.51
C SER A 821 -39.13 1.95 16.77
N ILE A 822 -38.92 3.10 17.40
CA ILE A 822 -38.19 3.28 18.65
C ILE A 822 -39.19 3.54 19.78
N TYR A 823 -39.02 2.82 20.89
CA TYR A 823 -39.87 2.91 22.08
C TYR A 823 -39.04 3.28 23.29
N ASP A 824 -39.65 4.05 24.21
CA ASP A 824 -39.07 4.33 25.53
C ASP A 824 -39.24 3.13 26.49
N ALA A 825 -38.68 3.23 27.70
CA ALA A 825 -38.78 2.20 28.74
C ALA A 825 -40.22 1.92 29.21
N GLN A 826 -41.18 2.80 28.91
CA GLN A 826 -42.61 2.65 29.24
C GLN A 826 -43.40 2.06 28.06
N GLY A 827 -42.77 1.83 26.92
CA GLY A 827 -43.41 1.31 25.73
C GLY A 827 -44.09 2.35 24.85
N ASN A 828 -43.88 3.64 25.11
CA ASN A 828 -44.41 4.71 24.25
C ASN A 828 -43.55 4.84 22.99
N LEU A 829 -44.18 5.07 21.84
CA LEU A 829 -43.49 5.35 20.59
C LEU A 829 -42.73 6.68 20.68
N VAL A 830 -41.41 6.65 20.42
CA VAL A 830 -40.53 7.81 20.45
C VAL A 830 -40.28 8.35 19.03
N ASP A 831 -39.98 7.44 18.10
CA ASP A 831 -39.70 7.81 16.72
C ASP A 831 -39.93 6.62 15.77
N GLU A 832 -40.00 6.93 14.47
CA GLU A 832 -40.02 5.95 13.38
C GLU A 832 -38.85 6.27 12.41
N VAL A 833 -37.86 5.37 12.38
CA VAL A 833 -36.65 5.54 11.59
C VAL A 833 -36.90 5.10 10.14
N LYS A 834 -36.46 5.90 9.19
CA LYS A 834 -36.57 5.55 7.76
C LYS A 834 -35.74 4.30 7.47
N THR A 835 -36.39 3.29 6.90
CA THR A 835 -35.79 2.01 6.56
C THR A 835 -35.37 1.94 5.09
N MET A 836 -34.44 1.03 4.81
CA MET A 836 -34.11 0.52 3.48
C MET A 836 -34.84 -0.79 3.26
N ASN A 837 -35.37 -1.03 2.04
CA ASN A 837 -36.26 -2.14 1.75
C ASN A 837 -35.68 -3.18 0.76
N LYS A 838 -34.41 -3.07 0.42
CA LYS A 838 -33.69 -4.02 -0.44
C LYS A 838 -33.17 -5.21 0.36
N SER A 839 -32.89 -6.33 -0.30
CA SER A 839 -32.17 -7.46 0.31
C SER A 839 -30.76 -7.04 0.73
N GLY A 840 -30.22 -7.63 1.80
CA GLY A 840 -28.88 -7.39 2.32
C GLY A 840 -28.86 -6.83 3.73
N LEU A 841 -27.65 -6.49 4.20
CA LEU A 841 -27.43 -5.75 5.45
C LEU A 841 -27.68 -4.25 5.22
N HIS A 842 -28.25 -3.59 6.20
CA HIS A 842 -28.54 -2.17 6.18
C HIS A 842 -28.19 -1.54 7.50
N ARG A 843 -27.56 -0.38 7.47
CA ARG A 843 -27.34 0.50 8.62
C ARG A 843 -28.18 1.75 8.45
N VAL A 844 -28.98 2.07 9.48
CA VAL A 844 -29.75 3.32 9.57
C VAL A 844 -29.45 3.99 10.90
N MET A 845 -29.54 5.32 10.93
CA MET A 845 -29.23 6.11 12.11
C MET A 845 -30.51 6.63 12.75
N TRP A 846 -30.66 6.42 14.09
CA TRP A 846 -31.62 7.14 14.88
C TRP A 846 -30.94 8.34 15.54
N GLU A 847 -31.37 9.58 15.22
CA GLU A 847 -30.74 10.83 15.67
C GLU A 847 -30.97 11.16 17.16
N LEU A 848 -31.40 10.20 17.97
CA LEU A 848 -31.65 10.35 19.41
C LEU A 848 -32.69 11.46 19.71
N ARG A 849 -33.74 11.58 18.88
CA ARG A 849 -34.77 12.61 19.00
C ARG A 849 -36.17 12.02 19.04
N TYR A 850 -37.08 12.77 19.69
CA TYR A 850 -38.50 12.49 19.56
C TYR A 850 -38.98 12.88 18.15
N LYS A 851 -39.98 12.13 17.65
CA LYS A 851 -40.68 12.44 16.41
C LYS A 851 -41.26 13.85 16.47
N ASN A 852 -41.00 14.68 15.51
CA ASN A 852 -41.62 16.01 15.44
C ASN A 852 -42.91 15.94 14.63
N GLU A 853 -44.07 15.92 15.32
CA GLU A 853 -45.40 15.91 14.71
C GLU A 853 -45.73 17.20 13.92
N ASN A 854 -45.03 18.29 14.22
CA ASN A 854 -45.23 19.61 13.62
C ASN A 854 -44.17 20.03 12.58
N ALA A 855 -43.45 19.06 12.02
CA ALA A 855 -42.44 19.35 11.02
C ALA A 855 -43.04 19.99 9.76
N GLY A 856 -42.99 21.33 9.67
CA GLY A 856 -43.41 22.08 8.51
C GLY A 856 -42.55 21.83 7.27
N THR A 857 -43.14 22.01 6.09
CA THR A 857 -42.46 22.02 4.78
C THR A 857 -41.73 23.34 4.59
N GLY A 858 -40.39 23.38 4.63
CA GLY A 858 -39.59 24.57 4.38
C GLY A 858 -38.26 24.58 5.14
N ARG A 859 -37.51 25.68 5.16
CA ARG A 859 -36.24 25.91 5.88
C ARG A 859 -36.31 25.69 7.39
N SER A 860 -37.50 25.55 8.00
CA SER A 860 -37.74 25.20 9.39
C SER A 860 -38.16 23.75 9.54
N ARG A 861 -37.39 22.79 9.03
CA ARG A 861 -37.41 21.43 9.56
C ARG A 861 -36.72 21.47 10.94
N MET A 862 -37.46 21.88 11.95
CA MET A 862 -36.98 21.72 13.32
C MET A 862 -37.06 20.24 13.63
N SER A 863 -35.91 19.59 13.83
CA SER A 863 -35.81 18.25 14.40
C SER A 863 -36.52 18.26 15.76
N GLY A 864 -37.14 17.15 16.18
CA GLY A 864 -37.68 17.02 17.53
C GLY A 864 -36.63 17.25 18.62
N PRO A 865 -37.03 17.46 19.89
CA PRO A 865 -36.08 17.58 20.99
C PRO A 865 -35.28 16.29 21.16
N TYR A 866 -34.09 16.39 21.69
CA TYR A 866 -33.32 15.20 22.09
C TYR A 866 -34.04 14.40 23.15
N VAL A 867 -33.91 13.09 23.09
CA VAL A 867 -34.42 12.19 24.11
C VAL A 867 -33.63 12.31 25.41
N LEU A 868 -34.23 11.97 26.52
CA LEU A 868 -33.50 11.90 27.81
C LEU A 868 -32.59 10.64 27.83
N PRO A 869 -31.44 10.70 28.53
CA PRO A 869 -30.64 9.50 28.73
C PRO A 869 -31.49 8.36 29.36
N GLY A 870 -31.39 7.17 28.77
CA GLY A 870 -32.17 6.04 29.20
C GLY A 870 -32.12 4.85 28.25
N LEU A 871 -32.89 3.81 28.58
CA LEU A 871 -33.02 2.61 27.76
C LEU A 871 -34.15 2.81 26.74
N TYR A 872 -33.82 2.52 25.46
CA TYR A 872 -34.75 2.56 24.34
C TYR A 872 -34.78 1.21 23.63
N THR A 873 -35.88 0.86 23.03
CA THR A 873 -36.08 -0.40 22.32
C THR A 873 -36.36 -0.13 20.85
N ALA A 874 -35.52 -0.65 19.95
CA ALA A 874 -35.80 -0.66 18.51
C ALA A 874 -36.60 -1.92 18.14
N LYS A 875 -37.65 -1.74 17.31
CA LYS A 875 -38.47 -2.84 16.82
C LYS A 875 -38.57 -2.79 15.31
N LEU A 876 -37.98 -3.80 14.67
CA LEU A 876 -38.11 -4.03 13.22
C LEU A 876 -39.38 -4.88 12.98
N GLN A 877 -40.20 -4.49 12.03
CA GLN A 877 -41.40 -5.23 11.61
C GLN A 877 -41.38 -5.36 10.09
N VAL A 878 -41.54 -6.59 9.59
CA VAL A 878 -41.51 -6.91 8.15
C VAL A 878 -42.73 -7.76 7.81
N ASN A 879 -43.44 -7.34 6.75
CA ASN A 879 -44.70 -7.99 6.29
C ASN A 879 -45.79 -8.11 7.37
N GLY A 880 -45.92 -7.15 8.23
CA GLY A 880 -46.96 -7.07 9.28
C GLY A 880 -46.54 -7.82 10.54
#